data_fd0031c57a609e9eff2fb82e7c2e4511
#
_entry.id   fd0031c57a609e9eff2fb82e7c2e4511
#
_cell.length_a   1.000
_cell.length_b   1.000
_cell.length_c   1.000
_cell.angle_alpha   90.00
_cell.angle_beta   90.00
_cell.angle_gamma   90.00
#
_symmetry.space_group_name_H-M   'P 1'
#
loop_
_entity.id
_entity.type
_entity.pdbx_description
1 polymer ?
#
loop_
_entity_poly.entity_id
_entity_poly.type
_entity_poly.pdbx_seq_one_letter_code
_entity_poly.pdbx_strand_id
1 'polypeptide(L)'
;MVIHYDSASAASSMEVTDRIASLEQRVQMQEDDIQLLKSALADVVRRLNITEEQQAMQNKKGPTKARPLVQTLPLRTTVNNGTVLPKKPSGSLPSPSGTRKETVSPAAKSTVKRTSSAERVSPGGWRESYGDSKGSRNRTGSTSSSSSGKKNSESKPKEPMFSAEEGYVKMFLRGRPVTMYMPKEQVESYNLEAKVELPAKRLKLEWVYGYRGRDCRSNLYLLPTGETVYFIASVVVLFNVEEQLQRHYTGHNDDVKCLAVHPDRITIATGQVAGTSKDGKQLPPHVRVWDSVTLNTLHVIGMGFFDRAVTCIAFSKSNGGSSLCSVDDSNDHVLSVWDWQKEEKLADVKCSNEAVFAADFHPTDTNIIVTCGKSHLYFWTLEGNSLIKKQGLFEKPKFVLCVTFSENGDTITGDSSGNILVWGKGTNRISHAVQGAHEGGIFALCMLRDGTLVSGGGKDRKLISWNGNYQKLHKTEIPEQFGPIRTVAEGKGDVVLIGTTRNFVLQGTLSGDFFPITQGHTDELWGLAVHSSKPQFFTCGHDKHITLWDATTHRPIWNKIIEDPAQSSGFHPSAPVVAVGTLTGRWFVFDTETKDLVTVHTDGNEQLSVMRYSPDGNFLAIGSHDNCIYIYGVSENGRKYTRIGKCSGHSSFITHLDWSVNSQYLVSNSGDYEILYWIPSACKQVVSVETTRDIEWATYTCTLGFHVFGKHQLGAVHKSVLCVSFYLQQFAPSHVYGGHSSHVTNVDFLCEDTHLISTGGKDTSIMQWRVI
;
A
#
# COMPACT_ATOMS: atom_id res chain seq x y z
N MET A 1 7.59 -15.61 12.07
CA MET A 1 7.41 -14.16 12.10
C MET A 1 6.28 -13.86 13.08
N VAL A 2 6.57 -13.21 14.18
CA VAL A 2 5.56 -12.85 15.18
C VAL A 2 5.06 -11.46 14.84
N ILE A 3 3.81 -11.33 14.44
CA ILE A 3 3.13 -10.04 14.40
C ILE A 3 2.79 -9.71 15.83
N HIS A 4 3.55 -8.82 16.46
CA HIS A 4 3.16 -8.25 17.71
C HIS A 4 1.96 -7.33 17.52
N TYR A 5 0.81 -7.74 18.01
CA TYR A 5 -0.05 -6.80 18.68
C TYR A 5 0.60 -6.56 20.03
N ASP A 6 1.05 -5.33 20.25
CA ASP A 6 1.81 -4.94 21.41
C ASP A 6 1.24 -5.50 22.71
N SER A 7 1.98 -6.43 23.30
CA SER A 7 1.83 -6.73 24.73
C SER A 7 2.48 -5.59 25.48
N ALA A 8 1.69 -4.79 26.12
CA ALA A 8 2.16 -3.73 27.00
C ALA A 8 3.22 -4.29 27.95
N SER A 9 4.41 -3.71 27.94
CA SER A 9 5.44 -3.92 28.94
C SER A 9 4.84 -3.63 30.33
N ALA A 10 5.34 -4.31 31.36
CA ALA A 10 4.86 -4.23 32.72
C ALA A 10 5.08 -2.84 33.36
N ALA A 11 4.34 -1.87 32.88
CA ALA A 11 4.00 -0.67 33.60
C ALA A 11 2.79 -0.99 34.47
N SER A 12 2.73 -0.38 35.65
CA SER A 12 1.71 -0.68 36.66
C SER A 12 0.30 -0.76 36.05
N SER A 13 -0.57 -1.60 36.60
CA SER A 13 -1.96 -1.79 36.15
C SER A 13 -2.74 -0.48 35.93
N MET A 14 -2.33 0.59 36.55
CA MET A 14 -2.86 1.93 36.42
C MET A 14 -2.50 2.58 35.06
N GLU A 15 -1.26 2.37 34.58
CA GLU A 15 -0.78 2.94 33.32
C GLU A 15 -1.39 2.27 32.08
N VAL A 16 -1.72 0.97 32.18
CA VAL A 16 -2.43 0.25 31.11
C VAL A 16 -3.88 0.69 31.03
N THR A 17 -4.52 0.93 32.16
CA THR A 17 -5.91 1.42 32.24
C THR A 17 -6.03 2.84 31.67
N ASP A 18 -5.07 3.71 31.98
CA ASP A 18 -5.02 5.07 31.45
C ASP A 18 -4.77 5.07 29.92
N ARG A 19 -3.96 4.14 29.40
CA ARG A 19 -3.74 4.00 27.96
C ARG A 19 -4.96 3.45 27.22
N ILE A 20 -5.67 2.50 27.79
CA ILE A 20 -6.93 1.98 27.22
C ILE A 20 -7.98 3.11 27.21
N ALA A 21 -8.16 3.83 28.30
CA ALA A 21 -9.07 4.97 28.37
C ALA A 21 -8.70 6.08 27.34
N SER A 22 -7.41 6.34 27.15
CA SER A 22 -6.93 7.29 26.11
C SER A 22 -7.21 6.79 24.70
N LEU A 23 -7.10 5.48 24.44
CA LEU A 23 -7.42 4.90 23.14
C LEU A 23 -8.93 4.91 22.89
N GLU A 24 -9.73 4.57 23.87
CA GLU A 24 -11.20 4.64 23.79
C GLU A 24 -11.67 6.08 23.52
N GLN A 25 -11.07 7.05 24.22
CA GLN A 25 -11.36 8.47 23.96
C GLN A 25 -10.97 8.90 22.54
N ARG A 26 -9.85 8.40 22.01
CA ARG A 26 -9.44 8.70 20.63
C ARG A 26 -10.34 8.02 19.59
N VAL A 27 -10.77 6.81 19.84
CA VAL A 27 -11.74 6.11 18.98
C VAL A 27 -13.06 6.84 18.98
N GLN A 28 -13.53 7.28 20.16
CA GLN A 28 -14.76 8.07 20.28
C GLN A 28 -14.65 9.41 19.53
N MET A 29 -13.52 10.12 19.64
CA MET A 29 -13.30 11.36 18.88
C MET A 29 -13.30 11.09 17.36
N GLN A 30 -12.72 9.98 16.91
CA GLN A 30 -12.74 9.62 15.48
C GLN A 30 -14.14 9.23 15.00
N GLU A 31 -14.94 8.58 15.83
CA GLU A 31 -16.35 8.29 15.52
C GLU A 31 -17.18 9.58 15.44
N ASP A 32 -16.94 10.51 16.33
CA ASP A 32 -17.60 11.83 16.33
C ASP A 32 -17.21 12.64 15.08
N ASP A 33 -15.93 12.63 14.69
CA ASP A 33 -15.44 13.27 13.46
C ASP A 33 -16.05 12.64 12.21
N ILE A 34 -16.18 11.31 12.16
CA ILE A 34 -16.84 10.58 11.08
C ILE A 34 -18.33 10.96 11.01
N GLN A 35 -19.00 11.12 12.12
CA GLN A 35 -20.40 11.56 12.16
C GLN A 35 -20.56 13.00 11.69
N LEU A 36 -19.63 13.88 12.08
CA LEU A 36 -19.59 15.26 11.60
C LEU A 36 -19.37 15.36 10.09
N LEU A 37 -18.45 14.55 9.56
CA LEU A 37 -18.19 14.46 8.12
C LEU A 37 -19.39 13.89 7.35
N LYS A 38 -20.07 12.87 7.88
CA LYS A 38 -21.30 12.32 7.30
C LYS A 38 -22.42 13.37 7.26
N SER A 39 -22.56 14.14 8.32
CA SER A 39 -23.52 15.23 8.41
C SER A 39 -23.22 16.34 7.40
N ALA A 40 -21.97 16.75 7.28
CA ALA A 40 -21.52 17.76 6.31
C ALA A 40 -21.72 17.25 4.85
N LEU A 41 -21.40 15.98 4.58
CA LEU A 41 -21.64 15.38 3.26
C LEU A 41 -23.14 15.34 2.91
N ALA A 42 -23.99 14.99 3.87
CA ALA A 42 -25.43 14.98 3.68
C ALA A 42 -25.98 16.39 3.37
N ASP A 43 -25.40 17.42 4.01
CA ASP A 43 -25.78 18.82 3.74
C ASP A 43 -25.33 19.28 2.35
N VAL A 44 -24.11 18.91 1.93
CA VAL A 44 -23.62 19.17 0.56
C VAL A 44 -24.48 18.49 -0.50
N VAL A 45 -24.84 17.23 -0.30
CA VAL A 45 -25.73 16.48 -1.22
C VAL A 45 -27.11 17.14 -1.29
N ARG A 46 -27.65 17.57 -0.14
CA ARG A 46 -28.93 18.29 -0.09
C ARG A 46 -28.87 19.62 -0.85
N ARG A 47 -27.77 20.38 -0.72
CA ARG A 47 -27.56 21.63 -1.48
C ARG A 47 -27.42 21.40 -2.97
N LEU A 48 -26.71 20.33 -3.37
CA LEU A 48 -26.61 19.96 -4.79
C LEU A 48 -27.96 19.61 -5.38
N ASN A 49 -28.76 18.79 -4.69
CA ASN A 49 -30.12 18.44 -5.14
C ASN A 49 -31.01 19.66 -5.27
N ILE A 50 -30.96 20.61 -4.31
CA ILE A 50 -31.70 21.87 -4.39
C ILE A 50 -31.23 22.70 -5.60
N THR A 51 -29.94 22.73 -5.88
CA THR A 51 -29.38 23.46 -7.02
C THR A 51 -29.84 22.83 -8.35
N GLU A 52 -29.85 21.51 -8.46
CA GLU A 52 -30.36 20.78 -9.63
C GLU A 52 -31.84 21.00 -9.83
N GLU A 53 -32.66 20.98 -8.77
CA GLU A 53 -34.08 21.30 -8.84
C GLU A 53 -34.32 22.75 -9.27
N GLN A 54 -33.52 23.70 -8.79
CA GLN A 54 -33.63 25.11 -9.21
C GLN A 54 -33.21 25.29 -10.67
N GLN A 55 -32.18 24.60 -11.15
CA GLN A 55 -31.80 24.60 -12.57
C GLN A 55 -32.89 23.95 -13.44
N ALA A 56 -33.47 22.84 -12.97
CA ALA A 56 -34.59 22.19 -13.67
C ALA A 56 -35.84 23.06 -13.74
N MET A 57 -36.12 23.87 -12.70
CA MET A 57 -37.22 24.85 -12.72
C MET A 57 -36.93 26.05 -13.62
N GLN A 58 -35.69 26.51 -13.72
CA GLN A 58 -35.30 27.59 -14.64
C GLN A 58 -35.42 27.18 -16.11
N ASN A 59 -35.14 25.93 -16.44
CA ASN A 59 -35.24 25.39 -17.79
C ASN A 59 -36.69 25.11 -18.24
N LYS A 60 -37.67 25.17 -17.33
CA LYS A 60 -39.10 24.98 -17.64
C LYS A 60 -39.85 26.25 -17.91
N LYS A 61 -39.22 27.46 -17.77
CA LYS A 61 -39.87 28.74 -18.10
C LYS A 61 -39.40 29.23 -19.48
N GLY A 62 -40.22 28.93 -20.51
CA GLY A 62 -40.14 29.54 -21.84
C GLY A 62 -40.59 31.02 -21.81
N PRO A 63 -40.29 31.81 -22.83
CA PRO A 63 -40.26 33.27 -22.75
C PRO A 63 -41.64 33.92 -22.81
N THR A 64 -42.03 34.75 -21.86
CA THR A 64 -43.12 35.71 -21.95
C THR A 64 -42.63 37.14 -21.77
N LYS A 65 -43.16 38.00 -22.67
CA LYS A 65 -42.79 39.37 -22.95
C LYS A 65 -43.08 40.36 -21.81
N ALA A 66 -42.15 41.27 -21.62
CA ALA A 66 -42.22 42.73 -21.42
C ALA A 66 -43.26 43.38 -20.47
N ARG A 67 -42.88 44.22 -19.57
CA ARG A 67 -42.65 45.67 -19.63
C ARG A 67 -42.38 46.30 -18.23
N PRO A 68 -41.94 47.56 -18.12
CA PRO A 68 -40.99 48.00 -17.07
C PRO A 68 -41.56 49.03 -16.09
N LEU A 69 -40.88 49.29 -14.97
CA LEU A 69 -40.88 50.53 -14.17
C LEU A 69 -39.72 50.51 -13.16
N VAL A 70 -38.73 51.30 -13.32
CA VAL A 70 -38.35 52.66 -12.96
C VAL A 70 -37.99 52.84 -11.47
N GLN A 71 -36.80 53.46 -11.30
CA GLN A 71 -36.26 54.30 -10.21
C GLN A 71 -35.58 53.59 -9.04
N THR A 72 -34.42 53.98 -8.55
CA THR A 72 -33.58 55.20 -8.68
C THR A 72 -32.17 54.95 -8.22
N LEU A 73 -31.24 55.71 -8.82
CA LEU A 73 -29.83 55.93 -8.56
C LEU A 73 -29.55 56.64 -7.17
N PRO A 74 -28.28 56.97 -6.69
CA PRO A 74 -27.19 57.45 -7.53
C PRO A 74 -25.72 57.07 -7.09
N LEU A 75 -24.81 57.19 -7.99
CA LEU A 75 -23.62 58.07 -8.19
C LEU A 75 -22.33 57.66 -7.43
N ARG A 76 -21.13 57.74 -7.94
CA ARG A 76 -20.33 58.57 -8.90
C ARG A 76 -18.98 57.90 -9.10
N THR A 77 -18.22 57.99 -10.04
CA THR A 77 -17.68 58.83 -11.16
C THR A 77 -16.28 58.27 -11.44
N THR A 78 -15.65 58.29 -12.52
CA THR A 78 -15.42 58.97 -13.81
C THR A 78 -14.16 58.33 -14.39
N VAL A 79 -13.75 58.33 -15.61
CA VAL A 79 -13.90 58.92 -16.89
C VAL A 79 -12.84 58.35 -17.84
N ASN A 80 -13.09 58.10 -18.99
CA ASN A 80 -12.79 58.33 -20.38
C ASN A 80 -11.62 57.59 -20.99
N ASN A 81 -11.55 57.24 -22.18
CA ASN A 81 -11.97 57.49 -23.54
C ASN A 81 -11.25 56.43 -24.39
N GLY A 82 -11.62 55.95 -25.51
CA GLY A 82 -12.48 56.28 -26.59
C GLY A 82 -12.09 55.52 -27.85
N THR A 83 -13.13 55.12 -28.59
CA THR A 83 -13.21 55.01 -30.05
C THR A 83 -12.29 54.08 -30.82
N VAL A 84 -12.67 53.27 -31.79
CA VAL A 84 -13.70 53.27 -32.87
C VAL A 84 -13.79 51.90 -33.52
N LEU A 85 -14.99 51.41 -33.83
CA LEU A 85 -15.31 50.34 -34.79
C LEU A 85 -15.18 50.86 -36.26
N PRO A 86 -15.16 50.06 -37.33
CA PRO A 86 -16.33 49.28 -37.77
C PRO A 86 -16.13 48.01 -38.66
N LYS A 87 -17.24 47.24 -38.72
CA LYS A 87 -17.87 46.56 -39.88
C LYS A 87 -17.36 45.21 -40.47
N LYS A 88 -18.30 44.27 -40.44
CA LYS A 88 -18.47 43.10 -41.35
C LYS A 88 -18.69 43.48 -42.84
N PRO A 89 -18.60 42.55 -43.79
CA PRO A 89 -19.72 41.69 -44.18
C PRO A 89 -19.36 40.25 -44.67
N SER A 90 -20.22 39.27 -44.38
CA SER A 90 -21.19 38.47 -45.19
C SER A 90 -20.73 37.68 -46.44
N GLY A 91 -21.19 36.45 -46.56
CA GLY A 91 -21.29 35.61 -47.76
C GLY A 91 -21.05 34.13 -47.44
N SER A 92 -21.96 33.31 -47.34
CA SER A 92 -22.99 32.59 -48.08
C SER A 92 -22.56 31.18 -48.51
N LEU A 93 -23.39 30.22 -48.13
CA LEU A 93 -23.49 28.79 -48.53
C LEU A 93 -23.57 28.55 -50.03
N PRO A 94 -23.40 27.33 -50.59
CA PRO A 94 -24.47 26.31 -50.50
C PRO A 94 -23.99 24.81 -50.49
N SER A 95 -24.94 23.96 -50.07
CA SER A 95 -24.98 22.54 -50.37
C SER A 95 -25.57 22.29 -51.79
N PRO A 96 -25.48 21.11 -52.44
CA PRO A 96 -26.57 20.13 -52.26
C PRO A 96 -26.26 18.62 -52.49
N SER A 97 -27.18 17.81 -52.00
CA SER A 97 -27.90 16.65 -52.56
C SER A 97 -27.10 15.38 -52.93
N GLY A 98 -27.60 14.21 -52.75
CA GLY A 98 -28.84 13.53 -52.62
C GLY A 98 -28.59 12.04 -52.94
N THR A 99 -29.30 11.12 -52.62
CA THR A 99 -30.56 10.49 -52.85
C THR A 99 -30.49 9.00 -52.41
N ARG A 100 -31.48 8.57 -51.76
CA ARG A 100 -32.62 7.67 -52.03
C ARG A 100 -32.29 6.17 -51.84
N LYS A 101 -33.09 5.34 -51.28
CA LYS A 101 -34.45 4.97 -50.99
C LYS A 101 -34.42 3.51 -50.56
N GLU A 102 -35.28 2.85 -49.93
CA GLU A 102 -36.67 2.70 -49.58
C GLU A 102 -36.87 1.51 -48.65
N THR A 103 -37.67 1.62 -47.70
CA THR A 103 -38.99 1.06 -47.34
C THR A 103 -39.04 -0.45 -47.05
N VAL A 104 -39.76 -0.96 -46.06
CA VAL A 104 -41.20 -0.99 -45.75
C VAL A 104 -41.44 -1.62 -44.37
N SER A 105 -42.36 -1.04 -43.57
CA SER A 105 -43.14 -1.71 -42.52
C SER A 105 -44.43 -2.30 -43.14
N PRO A 106 -45.36 -3.04 -42.51
CA PRO A 106 -45.93 -2.81 -41.17
C PRO A 106 -46.51 -4.04 -40.40
N ALA A 107 -46.80 -3.79 -39.13
CA ALA A 107 -48.00 -4.11 -38.32
C ALA A 107 -48.49 -5.57 -38.08
N ALA A 108 -48.73 -5.91 -36.81
CA ALA A 108 -50.09 -5.97 -36.27
C ALA A 108 -50.15 -6.32 -34.76
N LYS A 109 -51.11 -5.74 -34.12
CA LYS A 109 -51.51 -5.71 -32.72
C LYS A 109 -51.90 -7.05 -32.11
N SER A 110 -51.67 -7.26 -30.82
CA SER A 110 -52.74 -7.65 -29.90
C SER A 110 -52.39 -7.31 -28.44
N THR A 111 -53.33 -6.72 -27.78
CA THR A 111 -53.41 -6.29 -26.38
C THR A 111 -53.80 -7.42 -25.47
N VAL A 112 -53.08 -7.54 -24.30
CA VAL A 112 -53.76 -7.97 -23.06
C VAL A 112 -53.12 -7.24 -21.88
N LYS A 113 -53.95 -6.57 -21.10
CA LYS A 113 -53.68 -5.95 -19.81
C LYS A 113 -53.56 -6.98 -18.70
N ARG A 114 -52.57 -6.80 -17.79
CA ARG A 114 -52.76 -6.90 -16.32
C ARG A 114 -51.52 -6.41 -15.61
N THR A 115 -51.65 -5.32 -14.96
CA THR A 115 -51.55 -4.90 -13.55
C THR A 115 -50.42 -5.51 -12.74
N SER A 116 -49.53 -4.61 -12.33
CA SER A 116 -49.12 -4.14 -11.00
C SER A 116 -47.82 -4.68 -10.41
N SER A 117 -47.10 -3.70 -9.90
CA SER A 117 -46.11 -3.69 -8.80
C SER A 117 -44.66 -3.98 -9.15
N ALA A 118 -43.99 -2.93 -9.51
CA ALA A 118 -42.53 -2.85 -9.43
C ALA A 118 -42.13 -2.33 -8.04
N GLU A 119 -41.54 -3.15 -7.24
CA GLU A 119 -40.74 -2.69 -6.09
C GLU A 119 -39.27 -2.65 -6.46
N ARG A 120 -38.75 -1.46 -6.44
CA ARG A 120 -37.31 -1.19 -6.49
C ARG A 120 -36.77 -1.42 -5.10
N VAL A 121 -35.83 -2.34 -4.93
CA VAL A 121 -35.00 -2.47 -3.72
C VAL A 121 -33.69 -1.71 -3.97
N SER A 122 -33.53 -0.64 -3.22
CA SER A 122 -32.22 0.03 -3.05
C SER A 122 -31.51 -0.56 -1.83
N PRO A 123 -30.18 -0.59 -1.78
CA PRO A 123 -29.45 -1.21 -0.68
C PRO A 123 -29.48 -0.32 0.56
N GLY A 124 -30.10 -0.87 1.62
CA GLY A 124 -30.21 -0.22 2.92
C GLY A 124 -29.05 -0.58 3.84
N GLY A 125 -28.55 0.44 4.49
CA GLY A 125 -27.51 0.37 5.50
C GLY A 125 -27.97 -0.36 6.78
N TRP A 126 -27.01 -0.89 7.47
CA TRP A 126 -27.12 -1.58 8.75
C TRP A 126 -27.63 -0.65 9.85
N ARG A 127 -28.75 -1.01 10.43
CA ARG A 127 -29.24 -0.42 11.67
C ARG A 127 -29.49 -1.55 12.65
N GLU A 128 -28.76 -1.54 13.73
CA GLU A 128 -29.10 -2.33 14.92
C GLU A 128 -30.41 -1.81 15.53
N SER A 129 -31.37 -2.68 15.70
CA SER A 129 -32.60 -2.38 16.41
C SER A 129 -32.65 -3.15 17.72
N TYR A 130 -32.54 -2.43 18.83
CA TYR A 130 -33.00 -2.91 20.13
C TYR A 130 -34.51 -2.79 20.18
N GLY A 131 -35.17 -3.90 20.30
CA GLY A 131 -36.61 -3.98 20.51
C GLY A 131 -36.97 -3.98 21.98
N ASP A 132 -37.65 -2.94 22.42
CA ASP A 132 -38.34 -2.88 23.68
C ASP A 132 -39.69 -3.57 23.57
N SER A 133 -39.93 -4.59 24.40
CA SER A 133 -41.25 -5.14 24.62
C SER A 133 -41.76 -4.81 26.04
N LYS A 134 -42.69 -3.88 26.08
CA LYS A 134 -43.47 -3.58 27.32
C LYS A 134 -44.51 -4.65 27.57
N GLY A 135 -44.48 -5.23 28.74
CA GLY A 135 -45.57 -6.02 29.35
C GLY A 135 -45.79 -5.61 30.80
N SER A 136 -46.97 -5.07 31.02
CA SER A 136 -47.46 -4.46 32.28
C SER A 136 -48.02 -5.51 33.26
N ARG A 137 -47.73 -5.37 34.55
CA ARG A 137 -48.67 -5.24 35.68
C ARG A 137 -48.17 -5.76 37.04
N ASN A 138 -48.20 -4.89 37.96
CA ASN A 138 -48.80 -4.66 39.26
C ASN A 138 -48.01 -4.96 40.56
N ARG A 139 -47.77 -3.80 41.24
CA ARG A 139 -47.97 -3.44 42.66
C ARG A 139 -47.69 -4.48 43.76
N THR A 140 -46.78 -4.12 44.65
CA THR A 140 -46.94 -3.54 46.02
C THR A 140 -45.56 -3.44 46.62
N GLY A 141 -45.09 -2.42 47.17
CA GLY A 141 -45.34 -1.61 48.29
C GLY A 141 -44.13 -1.62 49.24
N SER A 142 -43.64 -0.43 49.56
CA SER A 142 -43.00 0.07 50.78
C SER A 142 -41.48 0.04 50.95
N THR A 143 -40.96 1.26 50.90
CA THR A 143 -40.02 1.96 51.82
C THR A 143 -38.66 1.36 52.11
N SER A 144 -37.59 2.02 51.76
CA SER A 144 -36.80 2.98 52.50
C SER A 144 -35.41 3.22 51.86
N SER A 145 -35.04 4.44 51.90
CA SER A 145 -33.78 5.06 51.53
C SER A 145 -32.50 4.37 51.91
N SER A 146 -31.55 4.28 50.95
CA SER A 146 -30.16 4.70 51.19
C SER A 146 -29.40 4.82 49.89
N SER A 147 -28.81 5.97 49.67
CA SER A 147 -27.89 6.30 48.60
C SER A 147 -26.61 5.46 48.73
N SER A 148 -26.31 4.68 47.69
CA SER A 148 -24.93 4.22 47.47
C SER A 148 -24.63 4.21 45.97
N GLY A 149 -23.60 4.96 45.62
CA GLY A 149 -23.13 5.10 44.25
C GLY A 149 -22.79 3.74 43.65
N LYS A 150 -23.36 3.43 42.48
CA LYS A 150 -22.88 2.35 41.64
C LYS A 150 -21.51 2.72 41.12
N LYS A 151 -20.46 2.18 41.74
CA LYS A 151 -19.17 2.00 41.10
C LYS A 151 -19.40 1.03 39.94
N ASN A 152 -19.16 1.46 38.73
CA ASN A 152 -18.96 0.56 37.61
C ASN A 152 -17.78 -0.35 37.96
N SER A 153 -18.08 -1.61 38.25
CA SER A 153 -17.05 -2.63 38.36
C SER A 153 -16.60 -2.97 36.95
N GLU A 154 -15.47 -2.40 36.52
CA GLU A 154 -14.74 -2.91 35.38
C GLU A 154 -14.48 -4.40 35.58
N SER A 155 -15.02 -5.22 34.69
CA SER A 155 -14.76 -6.65 34.71
C SER A 155 -13.31 -6.87 34.34
N LYS A 156 -12.47 -7.35 35.25
CA LYS A 156 -11.11 -7.81 34.95
C LYS A 156 -11.16 -8.72 33.70
N PRO A 157 -10.19 -8.63 32.78
CA PRO A 157 -10.09 -9.59 31.68
C PRO A 157 -10.08 -11.01 32.26
N LYS A 158 -10.93 -11.86 31.72
CA LYS A 158 -11.01 -13.25 32.14
C LYS A 158 -9.72 -13.95 31.72
N GLU A 159 -9.02 -14.54 32.68
CA GLU A 159 -7.79 -15.29 32.43
C GLU A 159 -8.06 -16.58 31.64
N PRO A 160 -7.11 -17.07 30.85
CA PRO A 160 -7.21 -18.38 30.21
C PRO A 160 -7.42 -19.50 31.26
N MET A 161 -8.19 -20.51 30.89
CA MET A 161 -8.50 -21.65 31.77
C MET A 161 -8.08 -22.95 31.09
N PHE A 162 -7.43 -23.83 31.82
CA PHE A 162 -7.13 -25.20 31.39
C PHE A 162 -7.99 -26.20 32.19
N SER A 163 -8.64 -27.14 31.49
CA SER A 163 -9.35 -28.28 32.06
C SER A 163 -8.62 -29.57 31.68
N ALA A 164 -7.98 -30.20 32.66
CA ALA A 164 -7.29 -31.49 32.46
C ALA A 164 -8.29 -32.64 32.27
N GLU A 165 -9.45 -32.59 32.91
CA GLU A 165 -10.48 -33.63 32.79
C GLU A 165 -11.07 -33.69 31.37
N GLU A 166 -11.38 -32.53 30.81
CA GLU A 166 -11.98 -32.43 29.49
C GLU A 166 -10.94 -32.26 28.36
N GLY A 167 -9.68 -31.94 28.71
CA GLY A 167 -8.55 -31.80 27.77
C GLY A 167 -8.68 -30.62 26.83
N TYR A 168 -9.04 -29.46 27.34
CA TYR A 168 -9.08 -28.23 26.55
C TYR A 168 -8.45 -27.02 27.26
N VAL A 169 -8.06 -26.05 26.47
CA VAL A 169 -7.76 -24.69 26.93
C VAL A 169 -8.89 -23.77 26.47
N LYS A 170 -9.39 -22.94 27.37
CA LYS A 170 -10.41 -21.92 27.08
C LYS A 170 -9.81 -20.54 27.29
N MET A 171 -9.92 -19.70 26.30
CA MET A 171 -9.52 -18.30 26.35
C MET A 171 -10.70 -17.38 26.04
N PHE A 172 -10.53 -16.09 26.31
CA PHE A 172 -11.60 -15.11 26.09
C PHE A 172 -11.11 -14.02 25.14
N LEU A 173 -11.65 -13.99 23.91
CA LEU A 173 -11.39 -12.95 22.92
C LEU A 173 -12.57 -11.99 22.89
N ARG A 174 -12.32 -10.71 23.21
CA ARG A 174 -13.37 -9.68 23.30
C ARG A 174 -14.59 -10.16 24.10
N GLY A 175 -14.35 -10.87 25.21
CA GLY A 175 -15.40 -11.43 26.09
C GLY A 175 -16.05 -12.73 25.59
N ARG A 176 -15.79 -13.20 24.38
CA ARG A 176 -16.27 -14.47 23.84
C ARG A 176 -15.33 -15.62 24.25
N PRO A 177 -15.84 -16.74 24.78
CA PRO A 177 -15.02 -17.91 25.08
C PRO A 177 -14.66 -18.65 23.78
N VAL A 178 -13.38 -18.92 23.60
CA VAL A 178 -12.85 -19.79 22.53
C VAL A 178 -12.30 -21.05 23.22
N THR A 179 -12.86 -22.21 22.92
CA THR A 179 -12.44 -23.50 23.49
C THR A 179 -11.60 -24.24 22.45
N MET A 180 -10.39 -24.64 22.83
CA MET A 180 -9.46 -25.37 21.99
C MET A 180 -9.12 -26.70 22.65
N TYR A 181 -9.54 -27.80 22.03
CA TYR A 181 -9.20 -29.12 22.49
C TYR A 181 -7.78 -29.49 22.12
N MET A 182 -7.04 -30.06 23.05
CA MET A 182 -5.67 -30.50 22.81
C MET A 182 -5.61 -32.02 22.53
N PRO A 183 -4.60 -32.49 21.82
CA PRO A 183 -4.36 -33.94 21.64
C PRO A 183 -4.27 -34.66 22.98
N LYS A 184 -4.83 -35.86 23.06
CA LYS A 184 -4.88 -36.64 24.33
C LYS A 184 -3.51 -36.83 24.96
N GLU A 185 -2.49 -37.11 24.14
CA GLU A 185 -1.13 -37.33 24.60
C GLU A 185 -0.50 -36.11 25.31
N GLN A 186 -1.03 -34.90 25.05
CA GLN A 186 -0.48 -33.64 25.58
C GLN A 186 -1.20 -33.20 26.86
N VAL A 187 -2.38 -33.74 27.19
CA VAL A 187 -3.21 -33.30 28.33
C VAL A 187 -2.48 -33.46 29.65
N GLU A 188 -1.82 -34.60 29.86
CA GLU A 188 -1.14 -34.90 31.13
C GLU A 188 0.12 -34.05 31.34
N SER A 189 0.80 -33.70 30.29
CA SER A 189 2.05 -32.94 30.32
C SER A 189 1.84 -31.43 30.21
N TYR A 190 0.63 -30.97 29.94
CA TYR A 190 0.35 -29.57 29.68
C TYR A 190 0.35 -28.72 30.94
N ASN A 191 1.12 -27.63 30.92
CA ASN A 191 1.14 -26.65 31.99
C ASN A 191 0.95 -25.24 31.42
N LEU A 192 -0.15 -24.58 31.77
CA LEU A 192 -0.48 -23.22 31.33
C LEU A 192 0.55 -22.17 31.80
N GLU A 193 1.23 -22.41 32.92
CA GLU A 193 2.21 -21.49 33.53
C GLU A 193 3.66 -21.80 33.13
N ALA A 194 3.88 -22.79 32.28
CA ALA A 194 5.23 -23.15 31.85
C ALA A 194 5.92 -21.97 31.12
N LYS A 195 7.15 -21.68 31.56
CA LYS A 195 7.96 -20.63 30.90
C LYS A 195 8.43 -21.13 29.54
N VAL A 196 8.17 -20.33 28.51
CA VAL A 196 8.59 -20.59 27.15
C VAL A 196 9.98 -19.97 26.93
N GLU A 197 10.88 -20.74 26.35
CA GLU A 197 12.19 -20.24 25.95
C GLU A 197 12.12 -19.53 24.61
N LEU A 198 13.08 -18.61 24.38
CA LEU A 198 13.21 -17.92 23.11
C LEU A 198 13.57 -18.94 22.01
N PRO A 199 12.96 -18.92 20.82
CA PRO A 199 13.32 -19.81 19.71
C PRO A 199 14.83 -19.73 19.39
N ALA A 200 15.49 -20.88 19.29
CA ALA A 200 16.92 -20.95 18.98
C ALA A 200 17.21 -20.46 17.55
N LYS A 201 16.34 -20.81 16.61
CA LYS A 201 16.45 -20.39 15.21
C LYS A 201 16.03 -18.94 15.03
N ARG A 202 16.75 -18.23 14.15
CA ARG A 202 16.51 -16.82 13.82
C ARG A 202 16.32 -16.65 12.33
N LEU A 203 15.76 -15.51 11.93
CA LEU A 203 15.64 -15.13 10.53
C LEU A 203 16.67 -14.04 10.21
N LYS A 204 17.28 -14.14 9.04
CA LYS A 204 18.13 -13.08 8.47
C LYS A 204 17.52 -12.69 7.12
N LEU A 205 17.31 -11.38 6.92
CA LEU A 205 16.87 -10.85 5.63
C LEU A 205 17.95 -11.14 4.58
N GLU A 206 17.59 -11.83 3.53
CA GLU A 206 18.51 -12.26 2.47
C GLU A 206 18.23 -11.52 1.17
N TRP A 207 16.95 -11.39 0.80
CA TRP A 207 16.55 -10.73 -0.44
C TRP A 207 15.26 -9.94 -0.28
N VAL A 208 15.20 -8.79 -0.96
CA VAL A 208 14.00 -7.94 -1.06
C VAL A 208 13.64 -7.80 -2.53
N TYR A 209 12.44 -8.23 -2.88
CA TYR A 209 11.88 -8.08 -4.21
C TYR A 209 11.07 -6.79 -4.28
N GLY A 210 11.16 -6.10 -5.40
CA GLY A 210 10.41 -4.90 -5.67
C GLY A 210 11.23 -3.61 -5.60
N TYR A 211 10.59 -2.53 -5.99
CA TYR A 211 11.11 -1.18 -6.05
C TYR A 211 9.96 -0.20 -5.84
N ARG A 212 10.20 0.93 -5.21
CA ARG A 212 9.18 1.95 -4.99
C ARG A 212 9.35 3.12 -5.95
N GLY A 213 8.76 3.03 -7.14
CA GLY A 213 8.76 4.09 -8.17
C GLY A 213 7.42 4.76 -8.36
N ARG A 214 6.32 4.12 -7.95
CA ARG A 214 4.96 4.63 -8.17
C ARG A 214 4.71 6.00 -7.55
N ASP A 215 5.08 6.20 -6.29
CA ASP A 215 4.80 7.39 -5.48
C ASP A 215 6.04 8.12 -4.97
N CYS A 216 7.24 7.58 -5.15
CA CYS A 216 8.51 8.19 -4.75
C CYS A 216 9.30 8.73 -5.94
N ARG A 217 10.18 9.69 -5.66
CA ARG A 217 11.06 10.35 -6.63
C ARG A 217 12.50 10.16 -6.21
N SER A 218 13.43 10.25 -7.17
CA SER A 218 14.88 10.16 -6.92
C SER A 218 15.27 8.94 -6.06
N ASN A 219 14.56 7.81 -6.28
CA ASN A 219 14.78 6.57 -5.54
C ASN A 219 15.71 5.62 -6.32
N LEU A 220 16.86 6.11 -6.78
CA LEU A 220 17.81 5.28 -7.51
C LEU A 220 19.16 5.98 -7.59
N TYR A 221 20.24 5.31 -7.15
CA TYR A 221 21.62 5.80 -7.22
C TYR A 221 22.59 4.65 -7.44
N LEU A 222 23.78 4.94 -8.02
CA LEU A 222 24.88 4.01 -8.11
C LEU A 222 26.02 4.44 -7.16
N LEU A 223 26.47 3.54 -6.31
CA LEU A 223 27.65 3.74 -5.46
C LEU A 223 28.95 3.37 -6.19
N PRO A 224 30.11 3.89 -5.73
CA PRO A 224 31.43 3.48 -6.25
C PRO A 224 31.72 1.99 -6.13
N THR A 225 31.06 1.29 -5.20
CA THR A 225 31.13 -0.17 -5.03
C THR A 225 30.47 -0.95 -6.17
N GLY A 226 29.77 -0.28 -7.08
CA GLY A 226 28.98 -0.90 -8.15
C GLY A 226 27.58 -1.31 -7.69
N GLU A 227 27.22 -1.06 -6.44
CA GLU A 227 25.89 -1.34 -5.91
C GLU A 227 24.89 -0.25 -6.31
N THR A 228 23.74 -0.68 -6.80
CA THR A 228 22.57 0.17 -7.03
C THR A 228 21.81 0.33 -5.72
N VAL A 229 21.55 1.58 -5.30
CA VAL A 229 20.84 1.89 -4.05
C VAL A 229 19.45 2.40 -4.34
N TYR A 230 18.47 1.81 -3.67
CA TYR A 230 17.07 2.21 -3.69
C TYR A 230 16.35 1.73 -2.42
N PHE A 231 15.13 2.21 -2.20
CA PHE A 231 14.33 1.77 -1.04
C PHE A 231 12.97 1.22 -1.45
N ILE A 232 12.45 0.34 -0.61
CA ILE A 232 11.08 -0.15 -0.62
C ILE A 232 10.67 -0.46 0.82
N ALA A 233 9.44 -0.17 1.21
CA ALA A 233 8.96 -0.29 2.58
C ALA A 233 9.89 0.46 3.57
N SER A 234 10.31 -0.16 4.65
CA SER A 234 11.28 0.42 5.60
C SER A 234 12.73 0.05 5.32
N VAL A 235 13.02 -0.62 4.19
CA VAL A 235 14.35 -1.15 3.87
C VAL A 235 15.00 -0.35 2.74
N VAL A 236 16.28 -0.03 2.91
CA VAL A 236 17.12 0.45 1.80
C VAL A 236 17.97 -0.72 1.29
N VAL A 237 17.87 -0.97 0.00
CA VAL A 237 18.53 -2.07 -0.69
C VAL A 237 19.79 -1.55 -1.38
N LEU A 238 20.93 -2.22 -1.16
CA LEU A 238 22.18 -2.03 -1.89
C LEU A 238 22.39 -3.30 -2.72
N PHE A 239 22.13 -3.20 -4.02
CA PHE A 239 22.11 -4.34 -4.93
C PHE A 239 23.27 -4.34 -5.90
N ASN A 240 24.17 -5.32 -5.75
CA ASN A 240 25.20 -5.61 -6.74
C ASN A 240 24.61 -6.50 -7.84
N VAL A 241 24.38 -5.91 -9.00
CA VAL A 241 23.75 -6.60 -10.14
C VAL A 241 24.69 -7.62 -10.79
N GLU A 242 26.01 -7.38 -10.77
CA GLU A 242 27.01 -8.29 -11.35
C GLU A 242 27.12 -9.58 -10.50
N GLU A 243 27.14 -9.43 -9.18
CA GLU A 243 27.29 -10.55 -8.22
C GLU A 243 25.94 -11.16 -7.82
N GLN A 244 24.80 -10.55 -8.18
CA GLN A 244 23.45 -10.94 -7.76
C GLN A 244 23.34 -11.04 -6.23
N LEU A 245 23.87 -10.04 -5.52
CA LEU A 245 23.91 -9.97 -4.08
C LEU A 245 23.26 -8.69 -3.57
N GLN A 246 22.47 -8.79 -2.50
CA GLN A 246 21.88 -7.64 -1.81
C GLN A 246 22.44 -7.48 -0.41
N ARG A 247 22.67 -6.22 -0.01
CA ARG A 247 22.85 -5.79 1.38
C ARG A 247 21.71 -4.87 1.77
N HIS A 248 21.32 -4.83 3.03
CA HIS A 248 20.11 -4.16 3.47
C HIS A 248 20.41 -3.25 4.66
N TYR A 249 20.05 -1.96 4.55
CA TYR A 249 19.95 -1.08 5.70
C TYR A 249 18.55 -1.14 6.27
N THR A 250 18.41 -1.59 7.50
CA THR A 250 17.14 -1.86 8.19
C THR A 250 16.95 -0.98 9.43
N GLY A 251 17.58 0.21 9.46
CA GLY A 251 17.49 1.14 10.59
C GLY A 251 16.13 1.82 10.74
N HIS A 252 15.34 1.89 9.66
CA HIS A 252 13.99 2.47 9.69
C HIS A 252 12.95 1.48 10.23
N ASN A 253 11.87 2.00 10.78
CA ASN A 253 10.77 1.22 11.33
C ASN A 253 9.43 1.50 10.63
N ASP A 254 9.41 2.36 9.64
CA ASP A 254 8.27 2.66 8.78
C ASP A 254 8.75 3.10 7.40
N ASP A 255 7.82 3.43 6.50
CA ASP A 255 8.06 3.79 5.09
C ASP A 255 9.17 4.81 4.91
N VAL A 256 10.20 4.45 4.15
CA VAL A 256 11.18 5.41 3.62
C VAL A 256 10.54 6.18 2.46
N LYS A 257 10.70 7.50 2.44
CA LYS A 257 10.10 8.40 1.43
C LYS A 257 11.11 9.11 0.55
N CYS A 258 12.33 9.31 1.03
CA CYS A 258 13.38 10.01 0.28
C CYS A 258 14.75 9.49 0.65
N LEU A 259 15.69 9.65 -0.28
CA LEU A 259 17.07 9.20 -0.17
C LEU A 259 17.99 10.21 -0.86
N ALA A 260 19.16 10.48 -0.25
CA ALA A 260 20.21 11.28 -0.84
C ALA A 260 21.59 10.66 -0.52
N VAL A 261 22.48 10.71 -1.49
CA VAL A 261 23.88 10.25 -1.34
C VAL A 261 24.76 11.48 -1.15
N HIS A 262 25.58 11.44 -0.11
CA HIS A 262 26.56 12.48 0.21
C HIS A 262 27.66 12.57 -0.87
N PRO A 263 28.34 13.72 -1.06
CA PRO A 263 29.43 13.87 -2.03
C PRO A 263 30.60 12.89 -1.86
N ASP A 264 30.82 12.34 -0.65
CA ASP A 264 31.83 11.27 -0.41
C ASP A 264 31.43 9.92 -1.05
N ARG A 265 30.17 9.78 -1.44
CA ARG A 265 29.56 8.57 -2.02
C ARG A 265 29.58 7.32 -1.11
N ILE A 266 29.78 7.52 0.19
CA ILE A 266 29.75 6.49 1.24
C ILE A 266 28.61 6.76 2.18
N THR A 267 28.45 8.01 2.61
CA THR A 267 27.39 8.44 3.53
C THR A 267 26.07 8.63 2.81
N ILE A 268 25.01 8.06 3.35
CA ILE A 268 23.65 8.13 2.78
C ILE A 268 22.70 8.70 3.83
N ALA A 269 21.81 9.58 3.40
CA ALA A 269 20.68 10.05 4.21
C ALA A 269 19.36 9.50 3.68
N THR A 270 18.49 9.08 4.60
CA THR A 270 17.15 8.58 4.28
C THR A 270 16.12 9.15 5.23
N GLY A 271 14.98 9.60 4.70
CA GLY A 271 13.88 10.16 5.47
C GLY A 271 12.66 9.23 5.48
N GLN A 272 12.03 9.08 6.65
CA GLN A 272 10.85 8.23 6.83
C GLN A 272 9.60 9.01 7.21
N VAL A 273 8.47 8.33 7.12
CA VAL A 273 7.17 8.78 7.67
C VAL A 273 7.13 8.62 9.20
N ALA A 274 6.07 9.15 9.82
CA ALA A 274 5.74 8.82 11.21
C ALA A 274 5.58 7.31 11.36
N GLY A 275 6.31 6.72 12.30
CA GLY A 275 6.36 5.29 12.52
C GLY A 275 5.94 4.88 13.92
N THR A 276 6.08 3.60 14.22
CA THR A 276 5.80 3.04 15.56
C THR A 276 7.02 2.29 16.06
N SER A 277 7.43 2.56 17.30
CA SER A 277 8.55 1.84 17.94
C SER A 277 8.17 0.40 18.28
N LYS A 278 9.18 -0.43 18.62
CA LYS A 278 8.97 -1.81 19.08
C LYS A 278 8.05 -1.90 20.32
N ASP A 279 8.02 -0.87 21.12
CA ASP A 279 7.19 -0.77 22.33
C ASP A 279 5.82 -0.15 22.07
N GLY A 280 5.37 -0.05 20.81
CA GLY A 280 4.09 0.54 20.42
C GLY A 280 4.02 2.07 20.54
N LYS A 281 5.15 2.73 20.86
CA LYS A 281 5.20 4.18 20.99
C LYS A 281 5.28 4.83 19.61
N GLN A 282 4.49 5.84 19.36
CA GLN A 282 4.56 6.62 18.12
C GLN A 282 5.94 7.28 17.99
N LEU A 283 6.59 7.06 16.86
CA LEU A 283 7.83 7.72 16.48
C LEU A 283 7.54 8.82 15.47
N PRO A 284 8.06 10.04 15.70
CA PRO A 284 7.91 11.11 14.72
C PRO A 284 8.73 10.81 13.45
N PRO A 285 8.38 11.44 12.32
CA PRO A 285 9.21 11.42 11.12
C PRO A 285 10.62 11.94 11.43
N HIS A 286 11.62 11.36 10.81
CA HIS A 286 13.02 11.75 11.02
C HIS A 286 13.89 11.36 9.83
N VAL A 287 15.09 11.90 9.78
CA VAL A 287 16.13 11.54 8.83
C VAL A 287 17.19 10.71 9.57
N ARG A 288 17.63 9.61 8.93
CA ARG A 288 18.80 8.85 9.35
C ARG A 288 19.93 9.07 8.37
N VAL A 289 21.09 9.38 8.89
CA VAL A 289 22.36 9.42 8.16
C VAL A 289 23.17 8.20 8.56
N TRP A 290 23.61 7.43 7.57
CA TRP A 290 24.23 6.13 7.79
C TRP A 290 25.34 5.84 6.78
N ASP A 291 26.23 4.94 7.12
CA ASP A 291 27.40 4.53 6.34
C ASP A 291 27.04 3.33 5.45
N SER A 292 27.24 3.43 4.13
CA SER A 292 26.87 2.38 3.16
C SER A 292 27.79 1.17 3.20
N VAL A 293 28.99 1.28 3.78
CA VAL A 293 29.94 0.17 3.90
C VAL A 293 29.58 -0.69 5.12
N THR A 294 29.44 -0.06 6.28
CA THR A 294 29.19 -0.74 7.56
C THR A 294 27.71 -0.94 7.85
N LEU A 295 26.83 -0.21 7.19
CA LEU A 295 25.38 -0.14 7.43
C LEU A 295 25.02 0.37 8.83
N ASN A 296 25.92 1.08 9.49
CA ASN A 296 25.69 1.69 10.79
C ASN A 296 25.03 3.05 10.66
N THR A 297 24.03 3.32 11.50
CA THR A 297 23.46 4.67 11.63
C THR A 297 24.49 5.56 12.33
N LEU A 298 24.81 6.70 11.70
CA LEU A 298 25.73 7.71 12.23
C LEU A 298 24.95 8.75 13.03
N HIS A 299 23.89 9.31 12.42
CA HIS A 299 23.09 10.39 13.01
C HIS A 299 21.59 10.19 12.79
N VAL A 300 20.77 10.76 13.70
CA VAL A 300 19.31 10.78 13.60
C VAL A 300 18.82 12.22 13.81
N ILE A 301 18.28 12.82 12.77
CA ILE A 301 17.99 14.25 12.70
C ILE A 301 16.49 14.50 12.68
N GLY A 302 16.07 15.58 13.38
CA GLY A 302 14.72 16.15 13.28
C GLY A 302 13.63 15.38 13.98
N MET A 303 13.95 14.53 14.95
CA MET A 303 12.99 13.89 15.84
C MET A 303 12.11 14.93 16.54
N GLY A 304 10.80 14.89 16.31
CA GLY A 304 9.84 15.82 16.89
C GLY A 304 9.80 17.20 16.20
N PHE A 305 10.57 17.42 15.14
CA PHE A 305 10.51 18.64 14.32
C PHE A 305 9.61 18.47 13.08
N PHE A 306 9.77 17.37 12.36
CA PHE A 306 9.00 17.11 11.13
C PHE A 306 7.57 16.67 11.44
N ASP A 307 6.64 17.04 10.54
CA ASP A 307 5.25 16.61 10.59
C ASP A 307 4.96 15.61 9.47
N ARG A 308 4.24 14.53 9.79
CA ARG A 308 3.77 13.42 8.93
C ARG A 308 4.86 12.63 8.21
N ALA A 309 5.73 13.27 7.44
CA ALA A 309 6.78 12.59 6.67
C ALA A 309 7.90 13.55 6.29
N VAL A 310 9.09 13.01 6.01
CA VAL A 310 10.17 13.74 5.31
C VAL A 310 10.09 13.33 3.84
N THR A 311 9.83 14.31 2.95
CA THR A 311 9.55 14.05 1.52
C THR A 311 10.70 14.35 0.59
N CYS A 312 11.55 15.32 0.93
CA CYS A 312 12.74 15.68 0.14
C CYS A 312 13.94 15.84 1.07
N ILE A 313 15.10 15.36 0.63
CA ILE A 313 16.40 15.57 1.29
C ILE A 313 17.49 15.74 0.23
N ALA A 314 18.49 16.57 0.54
CA ALA A 314 19.71 16.68 -0.25
C ALA A 314 20.87 17.16 0.60
N PHE A 315 22.09 16.68 0.31
CA PHE A 315 23.33 17.20 0.88
C PHE A 315 23.83 18.39 0.08
N SER A 316 24.44 19.34 0.77
CA SER A 316 25.23 20.41 0.12
C SER A 316 26.40 19.80 -0.66
N LYS A 317 26.86 20.49 -1.72
CA LYS A 317 27.85 19.90 -2.65
C LYS A 317 29.22 20.56 -2.54
N SER A 318 29.28 21.89 -2.61
CA SER A 318 30.56 22.62 -2.73
C SER A 318 31.32 22.81 -1.42
N ASN A 319 30.73 22.51 -0.26
CA ASN A 319 31.38 22.57 1.07
C ASN A 319 31.71 21.18 1.64
N GLY A 320 31.82 20.17 0.78
CA GLY A 320 32.09 18.80 1.22
C GLY A 320 30.91 18.11 1.88
N GLY A 321 29.66 18.56 1.66
CA GLY A 321 28.46 17.90 2.17
C GLY A 321 28.13 18.20 3.64
N SER A 322 28.69 19.22 4.25
CA SER A 322 28.52 19.51 5.67
C SER A 322 27.10 19.88 6.07
N SER A 323 26.24 20.30 5.12
CA SER A 323 24.86 20.67 5.38
C SER A 323 23.89 19.72 4.67
N LEU A 324 22.73 19.49 5.29
CA LEU A 324 21.62 18.73 4.75
C LEU A 324 20.38 19.64 4.71
N CYS A 325 19.69 19.73 3.56
CA CYS A 325 18.35 20.31 3.52
C CYS A 325 17.29 19.21 3.51
N SER A 326 16.13 19.50 4.07
CA SER A 326 14.99 18.60 4.11
C SER A 326 13.67 19.37 4.00
N VAL A 327 12.65 18.73 3.44
CA VAL A 327 11.29 19.25 3.38
C VAL A 327 10.36 18.20 3.99
N ASP A 328 9.45 18.64 4.85
CA ASP A 328 8.44 17.76 5.46
C ASP A 328 7.10 17.77 4.70
N ASP A 329 6.17 16.92 5.14
CA ASP A 329 4.81 16.82 4.59
C ASP A 329 3.77 17.63 5.40
N SER A 330 4.20 18.62 6.16
CA SER A 330 3.31 19.53 6.86
C SER A 330 2.46 20.36 5.89
N ASN A 331 1.45 21.04 6.39
CA ASN A 331 0.60 21.90 5.55
C ASN A 331 1.37 23.08 4.91
N ASP A 332 2.47 23.48 5.52
CA ASP A 332 3.35 24.55 5.06
C ASP A 332 4.58 24.02 4.31
N HIS A 333 4.77 22.70 4.23
CA HIS A 333 5.93 22.01 3.67
C HIS A 333 7.23 22.70 4.09
N VAL A 334 7.58 22.59 5.37
CA VAL A 334 8.70 23.34 5.95
C VAL A 334 10.02 22.88 5.35
N LEU A 335 10.75 23.83 4.72
CA LEU A 335 12.13 23.64 4.31
C LEU A 335 13.03 23.91 5.51
N SER A 336 13.92 22.99 5.85
CA SER A 336 14.89 23.13 6.92
C SER A 336 16.29 22.77 6.48
N VAL A 337 17.29 23.41 7.07
CA VAL A 337 18.72 23.18 6.81
C VAL A 337 19.38 22.78 8.11
N TRP A 338 20.23 21.77 8.06
CA TRP A 338 20.85 21.11 9.20
C TRP A 338 22.36 21.02 9.04
N ASP A 339 23.11 21.27 10.12
CA ASP A 339 24.44 20.69 10.31
C ASP A 339 24.24 19.25 10.79
N TRP A 340 24.29 18.29 9.85
CA TRP A 340 23.91 16.92 10.16
C TRP A 340 24.90 16.21 11.09
N GLN A 341 26.15 16.65 11.12
CA GLN A 341 27.20 16.09 12.01
C GLN A 341 26.99 16.50 13.45
N LYS A 342 26.44 17.69 13.68
CA LYS A 342 26.07 18.17 15.02
C LYS A 342 24.62 17.91 15.39
N GLU A 343 23.82 17.42 14.45
CA GLU A 343 22.35 17.26 14.58
C GLU A 343 21.62 18.58 14.90
N GLU A 344 22.23 19.71 14.52
CA GLU A 344 21.72 21.05 14.79
C GLU A 344 20.98 21.62 13.57
N LYS A 345 19.82 22.22 13.82
CA LYS A 345 19.07 22.95 12.80
C LYS A 345 19.66 24.36 12.63
N LEU A 346 20.12 24.67 11.43
CA LEU A 346 20.70 25.97 11.08
C LEU A 346 19.62 27.00 10.74
N ALA A 347 18.64 26.60 9.93
CA ALA A 347 17.53 27.48 9.52
C ALA A 347 16.29 26.67 9.15
N ASP A 348 15.12 27.29 9.22
CA ASP A 348 13.87 26.74 8.67
C ASP A 348 12.94 27.84 8.15
N VAL A 349 12.07 27.46 7.20
CA VAL A 349 11.10 28.38 6.62
C VAL A 349 9.90 27.62 6.07
N LYS A 350 8.72 28.24 6.15
CA LYS A 350 7.53 27.76 5.43
C LYS A 350 7.79 27.86 3.92
N CYS A 351 7.83 26.72 3.23
CA CYS A 351 8.16 26.68 1.82
C CYS A 351 6.96 27.00 0.95
N SER A 352 5.90 26.20 1.04
CA SER A 352 4.73 26.30 0.16
C SER A 352 3.52 25.63 0.81
N ASN A 353 2.33 26.19 0.59
CA ASN A 353 1.07 25.52 0.95
C ASN A 353 0.69 24.42 -0.05
N GLU A 354 1.45 24.27 -1.12
CA GLU A 354 1.27 23.25 -2.16
C GLU A 354 2.46 22.31 -2.19
N ALA A 355 2.24 21.08 -2.59
CA ALA A 355 3.21 19.99 -2.57
C ALA A 355 4.57 20.35 -3.19
N VAL A 356 5.63 20.08 -2.45
CA VAL A 356 7.03 20.19 -2.87
C VAL A 356 7.49 18.84 -3.41
N PHE A 357 8.07 18.82 -4.61
CA PHE A 357 8.47 17.59 -5.28
C PHE A 357 9.96 17.33 -5.27
N ALA A 358 10.77 18.38 -5.20
CA ALA A 358 12.21 18.28 -5.05
C ALA A 358 12.77 19.51 -4.32
N ALA A 359 13.84 19.27 -3.60
CA ALA A 359 14.71 20.27 -2.97
C ALA A 359 16.15 19.84 -3.19
N ASP A 360 17.01 20.73 -3.66
CA ASP A 360 18.43 20.43 -3.85
C ASP A 360 19.30 21.68 -3.67
N PHE A 361 20.53 21.46 -3.20
CA PHE A 361 21.52 22.53 -3.12
C PHE A 361 22.12 22.85 -4.50
N HIS A 362 22.40 24.13 -4.69
CA HIS A 362 23.16 24.57 -5.86
C HIS A 362 24.58 23.97 -5.83
N PRO A 363 25.10 23.47 -6.95
CA PRO A 363 26.36 22.71 -6.94
C PRO A 363 27.61 23.53 -6.61
N THR A 364 27.61 24.84 -6.87
CA THR A 364 28.77 25.71 -6.68
C THR A 364 28.58 26.78 -5.58
N ASP A 365 27.35 26.94 -5.05
CA ASP A 365 27.03 27.90 -3.98
C ASP A 365 26.16 27.21 -2.92
N THR A 366 26.78 26.93 -1.78
CA THR A 366 26.13 26.25 -0.64
C THR A 366 25.02 27.02 0.02
N ASN A 367 24.98 28.34 -0.22
CA ASN A 367 23.94 29.20 0.35
C ASN A 367 22.67 29.20 -0.49
N ILE A 368 22.69 28.62 -1.70
CA ILE A 368 21.52 28.57 -2.57
C ILE A 368 20.89 27.16 -2.55
N ILE A 369 19.60 27.11 -2.22
CA ILE A 369 18.76 25.93 -2.30
C ILE A 369 17.64 26.19 -3.29
N VAL A 370 17.31 25.20 -4.12
CA VAL A 370 16.20 25.29 -5.08
C VAL A 370 15.12 24.30 -4.66
N THR A 371 13.88 24.77 -4.55
CA THR A 371 12.71 23.92 -4.32
C THR A 371 11.73 24.07 -5.48
N CYS A 372 11.17 22.96 -5.94
CA CYS A 372 10.14 22.95 -6.98
C CYS A 372 8.96 22.07 -6.60
N GLY A 373 7.79 22.40 -7.16
CA GLY A 373 6.57 21.66 -6.81
C GLY A 373 5.35 22.13 -7.60
N LYS A 374 4.17 21.94 -6.99
CA LYS A 374 2.91 22.37 -7.56
C LYS A 374 2.86 23.91 -7.59
N SER A 375 2.78 24.46 -8.79
CA SER A 375 2.67 25.90 -9.06
C SER A 375 3.83 26.77 -8.55
N HIS A 376 4.99 26.18 -8.23
CA HIS A 376 6.12 27.00 -7.74
C HIS A 376 7.49 26.46 -8.16
N LEU A 377 8.42 27.40 -8.26
CA LEU A 377 9.87 27.22 -8.26
C LEU A 377 10.45 28.35 -7.43
N TYR A 378 11.16 28.02 -6.35
CA TYR A 378 11.77 28.99 -5.47
C TYR A 378 13.27 28.76 -5.36
N PHE A 379 14.01 29.88 -5.38
CA PHE A 379 15.42 29.95 -5.04
C PHE A 379 15.54 30.57 -3.66
N TRP A 380 16.16 29.85 -2.76
CA TRP A 380 16.36 30.25 -1.37
C TRP A 380 17.81 30.60 -1.17
N THR A 381 18.09 31.75 -0.54
CA THR A 381 19.44 32.14 -0.12
C THR A 381 19.51 32.03 1.40
N LEU A 382 20.46 31.23 1.88
CA LEU A 382 20.74 31.08 3.31
C LEU A 382 21.63 32.21 3.77
N GLU A 383 21.11 33.10 4.64
CA GLU A 383 21.82 34.22 5.23
C GLU A 383 21.73 34.11 6.77
N GLY A 384 22.84 33.64 7.41
CA GLY A 384 22.81 33.29 8.83
C GLY A 384 21.79 32.19 9.11
N ASN A 385 20.82 32.47 9.97
CA ASN A 385 19.75 31.53 10.35
C ASN A 385 18.45 31.76 9.56
N SER A 386 18.49 32.50 8.46
CA SER A 386 17.32 32.88 7.66
C SER A 386 17.41 32.38 6.23
N LEU A 387 16.29 31.94 5.66
CA LEU A 387 16.16 31.55 4.26
C LEU A 387 15.33 32.61 3.51
N ILE A 388 15.97 33.33 2.58
CA ILE A 388 15.36 34.40 1.79
C ILE A 388 14.90 33.84 0.45
N LYS A 389 13.61 34.00 0.16
CA LYS A 389 12.96 33.46 -1.02
C LYS A 389 13.04 34.41 -2.24
N LYS A 390 13.46 33.88 -3.39
CA LYS A 390 13.26 34.47 -4.72
C LYS A 390 12.41 33.52 -5.59
N GLN A 391 11.33 34.02 -6.17
CA GLN A 391 10.48 33.21 -7.04
C GLN A 391 11.00 33.23 -8.49
N GLY A 392 11.00 32.09 -9.16
CA GLY A 392 11.29 32.00 -10.59
C GLY A 392 10.28 32.82 -11.42
N LEU A 393 10.76 33.58 -12.38
CA LEU A 393 9.95 34.45 -13.26
C LEU A 393 9.59 33.68 -14.53
N PHE A 394 8.41 33.08 -14.58
CA PHE A 394 7.89 32.35 -15.74
C PHE A 394 6.35 32.36 -15.74
N GLU A 395 5.73 32.13 -16.90
CA GLU A 395 4.30 31.78 -16.96
C GLU A 395 4.11 30.44 -16.23
N LYS A 396 3.31 30.45 -15.18
CA LYS A 396 3.23 29.35 -14.21
C LYS A 396 2.80 28.04 -14.87
N PRO A 397 3.69 27.04 -15.04
CA PRO A 397 3.24 25.70 -15.34
C PRO A 397 2.46 25.15 -14.13
N LYS A 398 1.56 24.24 -14.39
CA LYS A 398 0.76 23.62 -13.32
C LYS A 398 1.64 22.93 -12.27
N PHE A 399 2.72 22.29 -12.73
CA PHE A 399 3.70 21.60 -11.85
C PHE A 399 5.12 21.77 -12.42
N VAL A 400 6.10 22.06 -11.56
CA VAL A 400 7.52 21.87 -11.81
C VAL A 400 7.92 20.56 -11.15
N LEU A 401 8.31 19.55 -11.93
CA LEU A 401 8.33 18.16 -11.48
C LEU A 401 9.70 17.68 -11.01
N CYS A 402 10.77 18.24 -11.55
CA CYS A 402 12.15 17.85 -11.22
C CYS A 402 13.10 19.02 -11.41
N VAL A 403 14.26 18.94 -10.80
CA VAL A 403 15.35 19.92 -10.87
C VAL A 403 16.68 19.19 -10.94
N THR A 404 17.61 19.74 -11.75
CA THR A 404 19.01 19.37 -11.78
C THR A 404 19.84 20.61 -12.10
N PHE A 405 21.16 20.47 -12.19
CA PHE A 405 22.06 21.58 -12.45
C PHE A 405 23.04 21.22 -13.56
N SER A 406 23.42 22.22 -14.37
CA SER A 406 24.53 22.11 -15.30
C SER A 406 25.88 22.20 -14.57
N GLU A 407 26.96 21.83 -15.23
CA GLU A 407 28.32 21.99 -14.69
C GLU A 407 28.64 23.45 -14.39
N ASN A 408 28.12 24.37 -15.17
CA ASN A 408 28.31 25.83 -14.99
C ASN A 408 27.49 26.40 -13.80
N GLY A 409 26.60 25.62 -13.23
CA GLY A 409 25.71 26.02 -12.14
C GLY A 409 24.38 26.63 -12.58
N ASP A 410 24.00 26.51 -13.87
CA ASP A 410 22.62 26.84 -14.26
C ASP A 410 21.64 25.82 -13.71
N THR A 411 20.50 26.28 -13.23
CA THR A 411 19.42 25.40 -12.74
C THR A 411 18.59 24.92 -13.92
N ILE A 412 18.33 23.61 -14.02
CA ILE A 412 17.54 23.01 -15.09
C ILE A 412 16.31 22.36 -14.49
N THR A 413 15.13 22.69 -15.01
CA THR A 413 13.85 22.17 -14.49
C THR A 413 13.01 21.52 -15.58
N GLY A 414 12.31 20.46 -15.23
CA GLY A 414 11.30 19.81 -16.06
C GLY A 414 9.89 20.08 -15.54
N ASP A 415 8.96 20.41 -16.41
CA ASP A 415 7.58 20.75 -16.05
C ASP A 415 6.54 19.70 -16.50
N SER A 416 5.30 19.89 -16.06
CA SER A 416 4.17 19.02 -16.40
C SER A 416 3.69 19.16 -17.85
N SER A 417 4.16 20.17 -18.57
CA SER A 417 3.83 20.42 -19.98
C SER A 417 4.86 19.81 -20.93
N GLY A 418 5.92 19.21 -20.39
CA GLY A 418 6.98 18.57 -21.17
C GLY A 418 8.08 19.55 -21.61
N ASN A 419 8.23 20.69 -20.95
CA ASN A 419 9.27 21.67 -21.25
C ASN A 419 10.47 21.50 -20.32
N ILE A 420 11.66 21.73 -20.86
CA ILE A 420 12.90 21.91 -20.09
C ILE A 420 13.20 23.41 -20.04
N LEU A 421 13.31 23.95 -18.84
CA LEU A 421 13.65 25.36 -18.62
C LEU A 421 15.01 25.45 -17.93
N VAL A 422 15.88 26.28 -18.46
CA VAL A 422 17.22 26.56 -17.94
C VAL A 422 17.24 27.97 -17.35
N TRP A 423 17.70 28.07 -16.11
CA TRP A 423 17.72 29.30 -15.31
C TRP A 423 19.18 29.71 -15.12
N GLY A 424 19.52 30.91 -15.60
CA GLY A 424 20.89 31.39 -15.53
C GLY A 424 21.41 31.46 -14.08
N LYS A 425 22.67 31.07 -13.90
CA LYS A 425 23.35 31.04 -12.61
C LYS A 425 23.15 32.33 -11.80
N GLY A 426 22.69 32.18 -10.55
CA GLY A 426 22.47 33.31 -9.63
C GLY A 426 21.25 34.17 -9.97
N THR A 427 20.48 33.83 -11.00
CA THR A 427 19.28 34.56 -11.41
C THR A 427 18.02 33.70 -11.24
N ASN A 428 16.86 34.35 -11.18
CA ASN A 428 15.56 33.70 -11.21
C ASN A 428 14.86 33.86 -12.57
N ARG A 429 15.66 34.05 -13.66
CA ARG A 429 15.18 34.25 -15.03
C ARG A 429 15.60 33.11 -15.92
N ILE A 430 14.74 32.76 -16.86
CA ILE A 430 15.01 31.73 -17.88
C ILE A 430 16.06 32.29 -18.86
N SER A 431 17.17 31.55 -19.03
CA SER A 431 18.21 31.79 -20.03
C SER A 431 17.95 31.01 -21.32
N HIS A 432 17.41 29.79 -21.20
CA HIS A 432 17.08 28.94 -22.33
C HIS A 432 15.84 28.10 -22.06
N ALA A 433 15.06 27.76 -23.08
CA ALA A 433 13.86 26.96 -22.96
C ALA A 433 13.74 25.96 -24.13
N VAL A 434 13.59 24.69 -23.83
CA VAL A 434 13.22 23.63 -24.79
C VAL A 434 11.75 23.31 -24.60
N GLN A 435 10.92 23.85 -25.48
CA GLN A 435 9.49 23.62 -25.45
C GLN A 435 9.13 22.28 -26.12
N GLY A 436 8.19 21.54 -25.53
CA GLY A 436 7.72 20.26 -26.08
C GLY A 436 8.83 19.20 -26.18
N ALA A 437 9.77 19.19 -25.26
CA ALA A 437 10.83 18.17 -25.19
C ALA A 437 10.22 16.77 -25.07
N HIS A 438 9.15 16.64 -24.27
CA HIS A 438 8.38 15.43 -24.09
C HIS A 438 6.87 15.66 -24.29
N GLU A 439 6.16 14.59 -24.60
CA GLU A 439 4.70 14.54 -24.63
C GLU A 439 4.13 14.29 -23.22
N GLY A 440 3.88 15.34 -22.48
CA GLY A 440 3.49 15.29 -21.07
C GLY A 440 4.64 15.57 -20.11
N GLY A 441 4.42 15.36 -18.82
CA GLY A 441 5.37 15.80 -17.80
C GLY A 441 6.73 15.11 -17.83
N ILE A 442 7.79 15.88 -17.55
CA ILE A 442 9.14 15.39 -17.35
C ILE A 442 9.33 15.09 -15.86
N PHE A 443 9.47 13.81 -15.52
CA PHE A 443 9.57 13.38 -14.11
C PHE A 443 11.02 13.25 -13.63
N ALA A 444 11.96 13.08 -14.54
CA ALA A 444 13.36 12.91 -14.19
C ALA A 444 14.27 13.75 -15.10
N LEU A 445 15.25 14.38 -14.50
CA LEU A 445 16.39 15.01 -15.16
C LEU A 445 17.66 14.52 -14.48
N CYS A 446 18.64 14.11 -15.25
CA CYS A 446 19.94 13.66 -14.76
C CYS A 446 21.04 14.30 -15.61
N MET A 447 21.99 14.96 -14.97
CA MET A 447 23.22 15.42 -15.62
C MET A 447 24.26 14.33 -15.45
N LEU A 448 24.73 13.76 -16.56
CA LEU A 448 25.80 12.76 -16.56
C LEU A 448 27.16 13.45 -16.39
N ARG A 449 28.18 12.67 -16.02
CA ARG A 449 29.56 13.19 -15.78
C ARG A 449 30.24 13.75 -17.02
N ASP A 450 29.80 13.34 -18.21
CA ASP A 450 30.27 13.86 -19.49
C ASP A 450 29.60 15.18 -19.90
N GLY A 451 28.74 15.75 -19.07
CA GLY A 451 27.98 16.96 -19.36
C GLY A 451 26.72 16.73 -20.21
N THR A 452 26.36 15.48 -20.50
CA THR A 452 25.12 15.14 -21.22
C THR A 452 23.93 15.24 -20.26
N LEU A 453 22.92 16.05 -20.62
CA LEU A 453 21.66 16.07 -19.89
C LEU A 453 20.75 14.94 -20.39
N VAL A 454 20.20 14.18 -19.48
CA VAL A 454 19.22 13.13 -19.79
C VAL A 454 17.88 13.47 -19.17
N SER A 455 16.81 13.40 -19.97
CA SER A 455 15.44 13.65 -19.53
C SER A 455 14.56 12.41 -19.70
N GLY A 456 13.73 12.12 -18.67
CA GLY A 456 12.78 11.02 -18.68
C GLY A 456 11.34 11.51 -18.70
N GLY A 457 10.60 11.14 -19.76
CA GLY A 457 9.20 11.50 -19.94
C GLY A 457 8.24 10.52 -19.27
N GLY A 458 7.18 11.05 -18.68
CA GLY A 458 6.12 10.26 -18.08
C GLY A 458 5.21 9.62 -19.13
N LYS A 459 4.40 10.42 -19.81
CA LYS A 459 3.39 9.91 -20.73
C LYS A 459 3.97 9.20 -21.97
N ASP A 460 5.03 9.76 -22.54
CA ASP A 460 5.64 9.27 -23.77
C ASP A 460 6.69 8.16 -23.56
N ARG A 461 7.02 7.83 -22.30
CA ARG A 461 8.00 6.79 -21.93
C ARG A 461 9.36 6.94 -22.61
N LYS A 462 9.72 8.17 -23.03
CA LYS A 462 10.96 8.43 -23.78
C LYS A 462 12.07 8.87 -22.84
N LEU A 463 13.24 8.32 -23.08
CA LEU A 463 14.51 8.81 -22.56
C LEU A 463 15.17 9.61 -23.66
N ILE A 464 15.52 10.86 -23.39
CA ILE A 464 16.12 11.76 -24.38
C ILE A 464 17.41 12.34 -23.81
N SER A 465 18.51 12.27 -24.55
CA SER A 465 19.77 12.92 -24.22
C SER A 465 19.96 14.21 -25.00
N TRP A 466 20.60 15.19 -24.36
CA TRP A 466 20.81 16.56 -24.86
C TRP A 466 22.26 16.94 -24.66
N ASN A 467 22.85 17.61 -25.62
CA ASN A 467 24.20 18.18 -25.51
C ASN A 467 24.22 19.47 -24.67
N GLY A 468 25.39 20.05 -24.43
CA GLY A 468 25.56 21.29 -23.65
C GLY A 468 24.83 22.53 -24.23
N ASN A 469 24.38 22.48 -25.50
CA ASN A 469 23.54 23.48 -26.12
C ASN A 469 22.05 23.13 -26.12
N TYR A 470 21.66 22.10 -25.37
CA TYR A 470 20.30 21.57 -25.27
C TYR A 470 19.72 21.08 -26.61
N GLN A 471 20.58 20.62 -27.50
CA GLN A 471 20.17 19.97 -28.75
C GLN A 471 20.06 18.45 -28.50
N LYS A 472 19.02 17.84 -29.05
CA LYS A 472 18.72 16.42 -28.91
C LYS A 472 19.81 15.57 -29.58
N LEU A 473 20.38 14.64 -28.81
CA LEU A 473 21.35 13.65 -29.28
C LEU A 473 20.68 12.32 -29.60
N HIS A 474 20.14 11.64 -28.58
CA HIS A 474 19.50 10.34 -28.70
C HIS A 474 18.09 10.38 -28.15
N LYS A 475 17.26 9.44 -28.61
CA LYS A 475 15.90 9.25 -28.15
C LYS A 475 15.59 7.76 -28.15
N THR A 476 15.32 7.21 -26.98
CA THR A 476 14.95 5.80 -26.78
C THR A 476 13.58 5.73 -26.11
N GLU A 477 12.70 4.84 -26.57
CA GLU A 477 11.40 4.62 -25.98
C GLU A 477 11.43 3.35 -25.12
N ILE A 478 11.00 3.46 -23.88
CA ILE A 478 10.90 2.32 -22.96
C ILE A 478 9.62 1.54 -23.28
N PRO A 479 9.71 0.21 -23.44
CA PRO A 479 8.54 -0.64 -23.69
C PRO A 479 7.39 -0.40 -22.71
N GLU A 480 6.16 -0.46 -23.21
CA GLU A 480 4.97 -0.12 -22.44
C GLU A 480 4.80 -0.95 -21.16
N GLN A 481 5.23 -2.20 -21.18
CA GLN A 481 5.17 -3.10 -20.03
C GLN A 481 5.90 -2.56 -18.79
N PHE A 482 6.97 -1.78 -18.96
CA PHE A 482 7.73 -1.20 -17.86
C PHE A 482 7.13 0.12 -17.33
N GLY A 483 6.24 0.74 -18.11
CA GLY A 483 5.54 1.96 -17.72
C GLY A 483 6.38 3.26 -17.84
N PRO A 484 5.81 4.39 -17.38
CA PRO A 484 6.43 5.69 -17.39
C PRO A 484 7.74 5.77 -16.60
N ILE A 485 8.68 6.58 -17.13
CA ILE A 485 9.94 6.86 -16.43
C ILE A 485 9.68 7.77 -15.24
N ARG A 486 10.26 7.43 -14.09
CA ARG A 486 10.11 8.16 -12.83
C ARG A 486 11.41 8.74 -12.31
N THR A 487 12.51 8.00 -12.46
CA THR A 487 13.86 8.36 -12.02
C THR A 487 14.85 7.94 -13.08
N VAL A 488 15.89 8.73 -13.29
CA VAL A 488 17.04 8.41 -14.13
C VAL A 488 18.28 8.62 -13.27
N ALA A 489 19.20 7.67 -13.29
CA ALA A 489 20.48 7.76 -12.60
C ALA A 489 21.61 7.28 -13.51
N GLU A 490 22.80 7.87 -13.33
CA GLU A 490 24.01 7.45 -14.02
C GLU A 490 24.46 6.09 -13.48
N GLY A 491 24.76 5.16 -14.38
CA GLY A 491 25.34 3.86 -14.08
C GLY A 491 26.86 3.82 -14.19
N LYS A 492 27.43 2.64 -14.43
CA LYS A 492 28.85 2.40 -14.63
C LYS A 492 29.18 2.53 -16.13
N GLY A 493 30.15 3.36 -16.49
CA GLY A 493 30.49 3.63 -17.90
C GLY A 493 29.33 4.30 -18.64
N ASP A 494 28.89 3.74 -19.76
CA ASP A 494 27.81 4.25 -20.59
C ASP A 494 26.40 3.78 -20.13
N VAL A 495 26.35 3.07 -19.02
CA VAL A 495 25.10 2.52 -18.47
C VAL A 495 24.27 3.63 -17.85
N VAL A 496 22.97 3.59 -18.08
CA VAL A 496 21.95 4.42 -17.43
C VAL A 496 20.96 3.52 -16.70
N LEU A 497 20.61 3.92 -15.50
CA LEU A 497 19.60 3.25 -14.67
C LEU A 497 18.29 4.03 -14.73
N ILE A 498 17.16 3.33 -14.85
CA ILE A 498 15.83 3.93 -14.91
C ILE A 498 14.92 3.27 -13.88
N GLY A 499 14.34 4.08 -12.99
CA GLY A 499 13.22 3.68 -12.16
C GLY A 499 11.89 4.07 -12.80
N THR A 500 10.90 3.17 -12.79
CA THR A 500 9.61 3.39 -13.45
C THR A 500 8.45 3.46 -12.46
N THR A 501 7.32 4.01 -12.90
CA THR A 501 6.09 4.07 -12.09
C THR A 501 5.40 2.71 -11.91
N ARG A 502 5.80 1.69 -12.69
CA ARG A 502 5.37 0.30 -12.51
C ARG A 502 6.34 -0.52 -11.66
N ASN A 503 7.13 0.15 -10.82
CA ASN A 503 8.04 -0.46 -9.87
C ASN A 503 9.12 -1.37 -10.49
N PHE A 504 9.58 -1.02 -11.70
CA PHE A 504 10.76 -1.63 -12.32
C PHE A 504 11.98 -0.75 -12.11
N VAL A 505 13.13 -1.38 -11.93
CA VAL A 505 14.44 -0.79 -12.18
C VAL A 505 15.01 -1.41 -13.46
N LEU A 506 15.35 -0.57 -14.42
CA LEU A 506 15.89 -0.99 -15.71
C LEU A 506 17.34 -0.52 -15.82
N GLN A 507 18.13 -1.30 -16.53
CA GLN A 507 19.53 -1.00 -16.89
C GLN A 507 19.69 -1.06 -18.38
N GLY A 508 20.39 -0.11 -18.98
CA GLY A 508 20.66 -0.06 -20.41
C GLY A 508 21.61 1.06 -20.78
N THR A 509 21.73 1.39 -22.07
CA THR A 509 22.52 2.51 -22.57
C THR A 509 21.61 3.48 -23.33
N LEU A 510 22.06 4.74 -23.52
CA LEU A 510 21.27 5.76 -24.23
C LEU A 510 20.94 5.39 -25.68
N SER A 511 21.73 4.53 -26.30
CA SER A 511 21.58 4.06 -27.69
C SER A 511 21.10 2.62 -27.81
N GLY A 512 20.93 1.89 -26.69
CA GLY A 512 20.59 0.47 -26.65
C GLY A 512 19.26 0.19 -25.97
N ASP A 513 19.00 -1.11 -25.80
CA ASP A 513 17.82 -1.60 -25.10
C ASP A 513 17.97 -1.54 -23.57
N PHE A 514 16.84 -1.49 -22.89
CA PHE A 514 16.75 -1.51 -21.45
C PHE A 514 16.17 -2.83 -20.95
N PHE A 515 16.84 -3.42 -19.95
CA PHE A 515 16.47 -4.69 -19.34
C PHE A 515 16.13 -4.52 -17.87
N PRO A 516 15.11 -5.23 -17.35
CA PRO A 516 14.76 -5.16 -15.94
C PRO A 516 15.80 -5.89 -15.07
N ILE A 517 16.29 -5.19 -14.04
CA ILE A 517 17.15 -5.77 -12.99
C ILE A 517 16.37 -6.02 -11.70
N THR A 518 15.28 -5.27 -11.48
CA THR A 518 14.37 -5.42 -10.36
C THR A 518 12.95 -5.17 -10.81
N GLN A 519 12.01 -5.94 -10.28
CA GLN A 519 10.57 -5.70 -10.49
C GLN A 519 9.78 -6.04 -9.22
N GLY A 520 8.58 -5.46 -9.09
CA GLY A 520 7.68 -5.72 -7.96
C GLY A 520 6.24 -5.40 -8.30
N HIS A 521 5.38 -5.68 -7.35
CA HIS A 521 3.97 -5.31 -7.42
C HIS A 521 3.77 -3.79 -7.31
N THR A 522 2.66 -3.30 -7.84
CA THR A 522 2.35 -1.86 -7.87
C THR A 522 1.15 -1.47 -7.00
N ASP A 523 0.45 -2.44 -6.43
CA ASP A 523 -0.65 -2.24 -5.50
C ASP A 523 -0.63 -3.31 -4.41
N GLU A 524 -1.58 -3.30 -3.48
CA GLU A 524 -1.62 -4.18 -2.32
C GLU A 524 -1.40 -5.65 -2.69
N LEU A 525 -0.44 -6.27 -2.02
CA LEU A 525 -0.06 -7.65 -2.23
C LEU A 525 -0.71 -8.54 -1.16
N TRP A 526 -1.51 -9.52 -1.58
CA TRP A 526 -2.28 -10.36 -0.67
C TRP A 526 -2.02 -11.85 -0.81
N GLY A 527 -1.99 -12.37 -2.03
CA GLY A 527 -1.83 -13.81 -2.25
C GLY A 527 -0.37 -14.23 -2.26
N LEU A 528 -0.05 -15.26 -1.50
CA LEU A 528 1.21 -15.97 -1.51
C LEU A 528 0.91 -17.46 -1.53
N ALA A 529 1.58 -18.21 -2.40
CA ALA A 529 1.62 -19.68 -2.37
C ALA A 529 3.03 -20.14 -2.62
N VAL A 530 3.43 -21.24 -1.97
CA VAL A 530 4.76 -21.86 -2.12
C VAL A 530 4.61 -23.21 -2.79
N HIS A 531 5.50 -23.50 -3.74
CA HIS A 531 5.52 -24.79 -4.43
C HIS A 531 6.01 -25.91 -3.49
N SER A 532 5.35 -27.07 -3.51
CA SER A 532 5.58 -28.18 -2.57
C SER A 532 6.97 -28.82 -2.66
N SER A 533 7.65 -28.74 -3.81
CA SER A 533 8.89 -29.45 -4.08
C SER A 533 9.97 -28.68 -4.84
N LYS A 534 9.66 -27.46 -5.30
CA LYS A 534 10.61 -26.58 -6.00
C LYS A 534 10.83 -25.29 -5.19
N PRO A 535 12.01 -24.66 -5.23
CA PRO A 535 12.25 -23.38 -4.59
C PRO A 535 11.55 -22.25 -5.36
N GLN A 536 10.25 -22.35 -5.53
CA GLN A 536 9.40 -21.44 -6.29
C GLN A 536 8.24 -20.98 -5.42
N PHE A 537 7.86 -19.73 -5.58
CA PHE A 537 6.69 -19.16 -4.93
C PHE A 537 5.90 -18.28 -5.90
N PHE A 538 4.64 -18.16 -5.62
CA PHE A 538 3.69 -17.41 -6.44
C PHE A 538 3.11 -16.27 -5.65
N THR A 539 3.01 -15.09 -6.26
CA THR A 539 2.40 -13.90 -5.66
C THR A 539 1.31 -13.33 -6.55
N CYS A 540 0.30 -12.77 -5.92
CA CYS A 540 -0.77 -12.07 -6.60
C CYS A 540 -1.31 -10.91 -5.75
N GLY A 541 -1.77 -9.83 -6.40
CA GLY A 541 -2.19 -8.61 -5.71
C GLY A 541 -3.31 -7.85 -6.41
N HIS A 542 -3.68 -6.73 -5.81
CA HIS A 542 -4.73 -5.84 -6.31
C HIS A 542 -4.34 -5.14 -7.61
N ASP A 543 -3.06 -5.09 -7.95
CA ASP A 543 -2.54 -4.61 -9.24
C ASP A 543 -2.88 -5.54 -10.41
N LYS A 544 -3.61 -6.63 -10.16
CA LYS A 544 -4.00 -7.65 -11.14
C LYS A 544 -2.83 -8.45 -11.74
N HIS A 545 -1.62 -8.26 -11.20
CA HIS A 545 -0.46 -9.05 -11.58
C HIS A 545 -0.42 -10.34 -10.77
N ILE A 546 -0.11 -11.41 -11.49
CA ILE A 546 0.21 -12.70 -10.93
C ILE A 546 1.61 -13.07 -11.40
N THR A 547 2.47 -13.48 -10.47
CA THR A 547 3.88 -13.71 -10.76
C THR A 547 4.36 -15.00 -10.12
N LEU A 548 4.98 -15.88 -10.91
CA LEU A 548 5.72 -17.03 -10.43
C LEU A 548 7.19 -16.66 -10.32
N TRP A 549 7.78 -16.86 -9.16
CA TRP A 549 9.15 -16.51 -8.82
C TRP A 549 10.01 -17.74 -8.60
N ASP A 550 11.25 -17.65 -9.01
CA ASP A 550 12.31 -18.56 -8.58
C ASP A 550 13.06 -17.96 -7.40
N ALA A 551 13.00 -18.62 -6.25
CA ALA A 551 13.61 -18.13 -5.02
C ALA A 551 15.14 -18.27 -4.98
N THR A 552 15.73 -19.09 -5.84
CA THR A 552 17.17 -19.28 -5.93
C THR A 552 17.84 -18.21 -6.78
N THR A 553 17.23 -17.91 -7.94
CA THR A 553 17.74 -16.87 -8.85
C THR A 553 17.17 -15.50 -8.57
N HIS A 554 16.18 -15.40 -7.66
CA HIS A 554 15.47 -14.18 -7.28
C HIS A 554 14.79 -13.47 -8.46
N ARG A 555 14.41 -14.21 -9.50
CA ARG A 555 13.82 -13.67 -10.73
C ARG A 555 12.42 -14.20 -10.95
N PRO A 556 11.56 -13.44 -11.61
CA PRO A 556 10.29 -13.99 -12.08
C PRO A 556 10.54 -15.02 -13.18
N ILE A 557 9.91 -16.17 -13.05
CA ILE A 557 9.84 -17.18 -14.11
C ILE A 557 8.88 -16.69 -15.19
N TRP A 558 7.73 -16.15 -14.75
CA TRP A 558 6.77 -15.47 -15.61
C TRP A 558 5.86 -14.53 -14.79
N ASN A 559 5.29 -13.57 -15.50
CA ASN A 559 4.30 -12.61 -15.01
C ASN A 559 3.13 -12.56 -15.98
N LYS A 560 1.90 -12.39 -15.47
CA LYS A 560 0.68 -12.25 -16.26
C LYS A 560 -0.27 -11.27 -15.58
N ILE A 561 -1.09 -10.59 -16.38
CA ILE A 561 -2.16 -9.71 -15.90
C ILE A 561 -3.49 -10.44 -16.03
N ILE A 562 -4.30 -10.43 -14.97
CA ILE A 562 -5.65 -10.99 -14.96
C ILE A 562 -6.70 -9.86 -14.96
N GLU A 563 -7.96 -10.22 -15.18
CA GLU A 563 -9.04 -9.23 -15.30
C GLU A 563 -9.42 -8.58 -13.97
N ASP A 564 -9.35 -9.32 -12.87
CA ASP A 564 -9.79 -8.91 -11.54
C ASP A 564 -8.63 -8.77 -10.55
N PRO A 565 -8.75 -7.89 -9.54
CA PRO A 565 -7.78 -7.84 -8.45
C PRO A 565 -7.71 -9.16 -7.70
N ALA A 566 -6.50 -9.72 -7.55
CA ALA A 566 -6.27 -11.00 -6.89
C ALA A 566 -6.10 -10.85 -5.37
N GLN A 567 -6.60 -11.83 -4.62
CA GLN A 567 -6.61 -11.82 -3.16
C GLN A 567 -5.93 -13.02 -2.53
N SER A 568 -6.05 -14.19 -3.13
CA SER A 568 -5.52 -15.42 -2.55
C SER A 568 -4.99 -16.35 -3.64
N SER A 569 -4.12 -17.27 -3.26
CA SER A 569 -3.57 -18.28 -4.17
C SER A 569 -3.24 -19.58 -3.45
N GLY A 570 -3.16 -20.67 -4.22
CA GLY A 570 -2.77 -21.97 -3.71
C GLY A 570 -2.22 -22.86 -4.82
N PHE A 571 -1.07 -23.51 -4.59
CA PHE A 571 -0.53 -24.52 -5.47
C PHE A 571 -1.22 -25.87 -5.27
N HIS A 572 -1.43 -26.59 -6.36
CA HIS A 572 -1.75 -27.99 -6.29
C HIS A 572 -0.53 -28.78 -5.80
N PRO A 573 -0.68 -29.77 -4.89
CA PRO A 573 0.46 -30.43 -4.27
C PRO A 573 1.35 -31.22 -5.23
N SER A 574 0.80 -31.74 -6.33
CA SER A 574 1.52 -32.60 -7.29
C SER A 574 1.39 -32.19 -8.76
N ALA A 575 0.31 -31.50 -9.14
CA ALA A 575 0.11 -31.05 -10.51
C ALA A 575 0.70 -29.65 -10.76
N PRO A 576 1.15 -29.33 -11.98
CA PRO A 576 1.74 -28.02 -12.29
C PRO A 576 0.68 -26.94 -12.48
N VAL A 577 -0.19 -26.76 -11.49
CA VAL A 577 -1.25 -25.74 -11.53
C VAL A 577 -1.31 -24.92 -10.24
N VAL A 578 -1.72 -23.67 -10.38
CA VAL A 578 -1.96 -22.72 -9.26
C VAL A 578 -3.34 -22.11 -9.40
N ALA A 579 -4.10 -22.11 -8.31
CA ALA A 579 -5.39 -21.44 -8.24
C ALA A 579 -5.21 -20.02 -7.69
N VAL A 580 -6.01 -19.08 -8.19
CA VAL A 580 -5.98 -17.66 -7.83
C VAL A 580 -7.40 -17.16 -7.58
N GLY A 581 -7.69 -16.71 -6.37
CA GLY A 581 -8.97 -16.12 -5.96
C GLY A 581 -8.93 -14.58 -6.02
N THR A 582 -10.05 -13.98 -6.34
CA THR A 582 -10.16 -12.53 -6.55
C THR A 582 -11.12 -11.84 -5.55
N LEU A 583 -11.16 -10.52 -5.61
CA LEU A 583 -12.09 -9.70 -4.82
C LEU A 583 -13.56 -9.81 -5.28
N THR A 584 -13.80 -10.36 -6.47
CA THR A 584 -15.10 -10.36 -7.13
C THR A 584 -15.82 -11.71 -7.07
N GLY A 585 -15.28 -12.68 -6.31
CA GLY A 585 -15.80 -14.04 -6.26
C GLY A 585 -15.42 -14.92 -7.46
N ARG A 586 -14.71 -14.38 -8.44
CA ARG A 586 -14.13 -15.15 -9.55
C ARG A 586 -12.80 -15.78 -9.11
N TRP A 587 -12.50 -16.94 -9.63
CA TRP A 587 -11.20 -17.55 -9.43
C TRP A 587 -10.74 -18.28 -10.69
N PHE A 588 -9.44 -18.34 -10.83
CA PHE A 588 -8.73 -18.80 -12.01
C PHE A 588 -7.78 -19.95 -11.65
N VAL A 589 -7.54 -20.85 -12.57
CA VAL A 589 -6.46 -21.83 -12.44
C VAL A 589 -5.53 -21.65 -13.63
N PHE A 590 -4.25 -21.54 -13.35
CA PHE A 590 -3.20 -21.43 -14.36
C PHE A 590 -2.27 -22.62 -14.31
N ASP A 591 -1.85 -23.07 -15.49
CA ASP A 591 -0.72 -23.99 -15.63
C ASP A 591 0.58 -23.23 -15.36
N THR A 592 1.41 -23.76 -14.46
CA THR A 592 2.63 -23.06 -14.02
C THR A 592 3.79 -23.17 -15.01
N GLU A 593 3.75 -24.12 -15.92
CA GLU A 593 4.77 -24.35 -16.93
C GLU A 593 4.43 -23.65 -18.25
N THR A 594 3.19 -23.80 -18.74
CA THR A 594 2.75 -23.21 -20.02
C THR A 594 2.22 -21.78 -19.85
N LYS A 595 1.86 -21.36 -18.63
CA LYS A 595 1.22 -20.07 -18.28
C LYS A 595 -0.23 -19.95 -18.78
N ASP A 596 -0.80 -21.04 -19.29
CA ASP A 596 -2.13 -21.04 -19.87
C ASP A 596 -3.21 -21.03 -18.79
N LEU A 597 -4.34 -20.40 -19.12
CA LEU A 597 -5.52 -20.46 -18.28
C LEU A 597 -6.17 -21.83 -18.45
N VAL A 598 -6.25 -22.59 -17.35
CA VAL A 598 -6.86 -23.91 -17.32
C VAL A 598 -8.38 -23.79 -17.21
N THR A 599 -8.87 -23.02 -16.26
CA THR A 599 -10.32 -22.82 -16.03
C THR A 599 -10.60 -21.53 -15.26
N VAL A 600 -11.86 -21.09 -15.37
CA VAL A 600 -12.42 -19.95 -14.62
C VAL A 600 -13.73 -20.36 -14.00
N HIS A 601 -13.93 -20.02 -12.74
CA HIS A 601 -15.19 -20.22 -12.00
C HIS A 601 -15.61 -18.97 -11.25
N THR A 602 -16.84 -18.97 -10.75
CA THR A 602 -17.37 -17.86 -9.94
C THR A 602 -18.19 -18.44 -8.78
N ASP A 603 -17.87 -18.03 -7.56
CA ASP A 603 -18.57 -18.40 -6.34
C ASP A 603 -18.99 -17.13 -5.59
N GLY A 604 -20.24 -16.75 -5.73
CA GLY A 604 -20.76 -15.49 -5.18
C GLY A 604 -20.18 -14.25 -5.86
N ASN A 605 -20.15 -13.14 -5.14
CA ASN A 605 -19.61 -11.84 -5.59
C ASN A 605 -18.66 -11.26 -4.54
N GLU A 606 -18.38 -12.00 -3.48
CA GLU A 606 -17.56 -11.54 -2.38
C GLU A 606 -16.10 -12.01 -2.54
N GLN A 607 -15.21 -11.35 -1.84
CA GLN A 607 -13.79 -11.63 -1.83
C GLN A 607 -13.48 -13.07 -1.43
N LEU A 608 -12.61 -13.72 -2.18
CA LEU A 608 -12.08 -15.06 -1.89
C LEU A 608 -10.78 -14.95 -1.10
N SER A 609 -10.88 -15.06 0.21
CA SER A 609 -9.79 -14.73 1.14
C SER A 609 -8.70 -15.78 1.26
N VAL A 610 -9.01 -17.06 1.01
CA VAL A 610 -8.06 -18.16 1.17
C VAL A 610 -8.40 -19.30 0.20
N MET A 611 -7.37 -19.91 -0.38
CA MET A 611 -7.47 -21.07 -1.26
C MET A 611 -6.47 -22.14 -0.82
N ARG A 612 -6.95 -23.38 -0.59
CA ARG A 612 -6.11 -24.49 -0.15
C ARG A 612 -6.52 -25.80 -0.84
N TYR A 613 -5.56 -26.41 -1.53
CA TYR A 613 -5.73 -27.79 -2.00
C TYR A 613 -5.56 -28.77 -0.84
N SER A 614 -6.27 -29.89 -0.91
CA SER A 614 -6.03 -31.00 0.00
C SER A 614 -4.66 -31.64 -0.25
N PRO A 615 -4.01 -32.28 0.74
CA PRO A 615 -2.71 -32.91 0.58
C PRO A 615 -2.65 -33.99 -0.53
N ASP A 616 -3.76 -34.69 -0.77
CA ASP A 616 -3.89 -35.67 -1.85
C ASP A 616 -4.19 -35.05 -3.22
N GLY A 617 -4.44 -33.73 -3.30
CA GLY A 617 -4.77 -33.02 -4.52
C GLY A 617 -6.19 -33.22 -5.06
N ASN A 618 -7.03 -34.01 -4.37
CA ASN A 618 -8.37 -34.36 -4.88
C ASN A 618 -9.44 -33.30 -4.59
N PHE A 619 -9.15 -32.33 -3.70
CA PHE A 619 -10.07 -31.26 -3.32
C PHE A 619 -9.40 -29.90 -3.35
N LEU A 620 -10.20 -28.87 -3.62
CA LEU A 620 -9.87 -27.46 -3.42
C LEU A 620 -10.91 -26.83 -2.50
N ALA A 621 -10.48 -26.25 -1.39
CA ALA A 621 -11.30 -25.46 -0.48
C ALA A 621 -11.05 -23.97 -0.70
N ILE A 622 -12.11 -23.18 -0.82
CA ILE A 622 -12.08 -21.76 -1.08
C ILE A 622 -12.90 -21.04 0.01
N GLY A 623 -12.24 -20.26 0.85
CA GLY A 623 -12.89 -19.44 1.87
C GLY A 623 -13.28 -18.09 1.31
N SER A 624 -14.51 -17.65 1.59
CA SER A 624 -15.11 -16.44 1.05
C SER A 624 -15.56 -15.47 2.15
N HIS A 625 -15.67 -14.20 1.79
CA HIS A 625 -16.24 -13.15 2.65
C HIS A 625 -17.78 -13.22 2.74
N ASP A 626 -18.42 -14.12 2.00
CA ASP A 626 -19.84 -14.45 2.20
C ASP A 626 -20.09 -15.48 3.32
N ASN A 627 -19.09 -15.70 4.18
CA ASN A 627 -19.11 -16.59 5.34
C ASN A 627 -19.17 -18.09 4.99
N CYS A 628 -18.94 -18.45 3.75
CA CYS A 628 -18.98 -19.83 3.26
C CYS A 628 -17.62 -20.34 2.81
N ILE A 629 -17.46 -21.66 2.85
CA ILE A 629 -16.32 -22.35 2.26
C ILE A 629 -16.85 -23.18 1.10
N TYR A 630 -16.33 -22.95 -0.11
CA TYR A 630 -16.69 -23.66 -1.31
C TYR A 630 -15.74 -24.84 -1.51
N ILE A 631 -16.30 -26.04 -1.77
CA ILE A 631 -15.53 -27.26 -1.95
C ILE A 631 -15.68 -27.75 -3.40
N TYR A 632 -14.55 -27.99 -4.03
CA TYR A 632 -14.44 -28.53 -5.38
C TYR A 632 -13.69 -29.85 -5.37
N GLY A 633 -14.21 -30.84 -6.11
CA GLY A 633 -13.48 -32.03 -6.48
C GLY A 633 -12.54 -31.73 -7.64
N VAL A 634 -11.30 -32.14 -7.55
CA VAL A 634 -10.24 -31.91 -8.53
C VAL A 634 -9.90 -33.22 -9.20
N SER A 635 -9.79 -33.24 -10.52
CA SER A 635 -9.46 -34.42 -11.30
C SER A 635 -8.63 -34.06 -12.55
N GLU A 636 -8.30 -35.03 -13.36
CA GLU A 636 -7.51 -34.85 -14.59
C GLU A 636 -6.20 -34.08 -14.33
N ASN A 637 -5.49 -34.45 -13.25
CA ASN A 637 -4.23 -33.84 -12.86
C ASN A 637 -4.35 -32.29 -12.67
N GLY A 638 -5.36 -31.87 -11.92
CA GLY A 638 -5.58 -30.44 -11.63
C GLY A 638 -6.23 -29.63 -12.76
N ARG A 639 -6.74 -30.27 -13.81
CA ARG A 639 -7.31 -29.58 -14.97
C ARG A 639 -8.84 -29.50 -14.97
N LYS A 640 -9.52 -30.30 -14.15
CA LYS A 640 -10.97 -30.31 -14.07
C LYS A 640 -11.46 -30.13 -12.65
N TYR A 641 -12.39 -29.20 -12.47
CA TYR A 641 -12.95 -28.80 -11.18
C TYR A 641 -14.47 -29.00 -11.20
N THR A 642 -14.97 -29.77 -10.24
CA THR A 642 -16.40 -30.03 -10.10
C THR A 642 -16.85 -29.59 -8.73
N ARG A 643 -17.80 -28.67 -8.67
CA ARG A 643 -18.32 -28.17 -7.39
C ARG A 643 -19.04 -29.27 -6.65
N ILE A 644 -18.59 -29.61 -5.44
CA ILE A 644 -19.24 -30.57 -4.53
C ILE A 644 -20.34 -29.87 -3.74
N GLY A 645 -20.03 -28.71 -3.17
CA GLY A 645 -20.98 -27.93 -2.37
C GLY A 645 -20.34 -26.74 -1.67
N LYS A 646 -21.03 -26.30 -0.62
CA LYS A 646 -20.50 -25.26 0.26
C LYS A 646 -20.75 -25.62 1.73
N CYS A 647 -19.79 -25.34 2.58
CA CYS A 647 -19.88 -25.41 4.03
C CYS A 647 -20.38 -24.05 4.56
N SER A 648 -21.48 -24.05 5.27
CA SER A 648 -22.09 -22.85 5.86
C SER A 648 -22.28 -23.08 7.36
N GLY A 649 -21.81 -22.16 8.19
CA GLY A 649 -21.87 -22.26 9.66
C GLY A 649 -21.23 -21.05 10.35
N HIS A 650 -20.20 -20.46 9.73
CA HIS A 650 -19.61 -19.24 10.21
C HIS A 650 -20.55 -18.04 10.05
N SER A 651 -20.50 -17.12 11.01
CA SER A 651 -21.30 -15.89 11.01
C SER A 651 -20.52 -14.66 10.50
N SER A 652 -19.26 -14.84 10.09
CA SER A 652 -18.40 -13.80 9.52
C SER A 652 -17.49 -14.41 8.45
N PHE A 653 -16.72 -13.55 7.78
CA PHE A 653 -15.83 -13.92 6.67
C PHE A 653 -14.77 -14.94 7.08
N ILE A 654 -14.48 -15.88 6.18
CA ILE A 654 -13.45 -16.91 6.38
C ILE A 654 -12.06 -16.26 6.28
N THR A 655 -11.19 -16.58 7.24
CA THR A 655 -9.82 -16.04 7.28
C THR A 655 -8.75 -17.07 6.96
N HIS A 656 -8.86 -18.29 7.49
CA HIS A 656 -7.87 -19.36 7.35
C HIS A 656 -8.53 -20.72 7.18
N LEU A 657 -7.83 -21.60 6.49
CA LEU A 657 -8.23 -22.99 6.24
C LEU A 657 -7.02 -23.91 6.36
N ASP A 658 -7.14 -25.03 7.07
CA ASP A 658 -6.15 -26.11 7.12
C ASP A 658 -6.79 -27.45 6.86
N TRP A 659 -6.15 -28.27 6.04
CA TRP A 659 -6.54 -29.64 5.74
C TRP A 659 -5.87 -30.60 6.71
N SER A 660 -6.57 -31.68 7.07
CA SER A 660 -5.93 -32.83 7.72
C SER A 660 -4.98 -33.55 6.77
N VAL A 661 -3.93 -34.17 7.32
CA VAL A 661 -2.92 -34.91 6.51
C VAL A 661 -3.57 -35.99 5.64
N ASN A 662 -4.62 -36.62 6.11
CA ASN A 662 -5.40 -37.64 5.38
C ASN A 662 -6.46 -37.07 4.43
N SER A 663 -6.54 -35.74 4.25
CA SER A 663 -7.50 -35.04 3.38
C SER A 663 -8.98 -35.25 3.72
N GLN A 664 -9.31 -35.83 4.89
CA GLN A 664 -10.70 -36.17 5.27
C GLN A 664 -11.40 -35.04 6.02
N TYR A 665 -10.63 -34.15 6.65
CA TYR A 665 -11.15 -33.07 7.48
C TYR A 665 -10.57 -31.72 7.07
N LEU A 666 -11.34 -30.67 7.30
CA LEU A 666 -10.93 -29.29 7.12
C LEU A 666 -11.25 -28.52 8.41
N VAL A 667 -10.35 -27.68 8.84
CA VAL A 667 -10.60 -26.70 9.92
C VAL A 667 -10.59 -25.29 9.35
N SER A 668 -11.44 -24.44 9.88
CA SER A 668 -11.56 -23.05 9.47
C SER A 668 -11.58 -22.09 10.65
N ASN A 669 -10.98 -20.92 10.45
CA ASN A 669 -11.17 -19.75 11.28
C ASN A 669 -11.91 -18.65 10.49
N SER A 670 -12.62 -17.81 11.23
CA SER A 670 -13.40 -16.71 10.68
C SER A 670 -13.32 -15.47 11.58
N GLY A 671 -13.76 -14.33 11.05
CA GLY A 671 -13.90 -13.08 11.78
C GLY A 671 -14.92 -13.12 12.93
N ASP A 672 -15.66 -14.20 13.09
CA ASP A 672 -16.55 -14.48 14.24
C ASP A 672 -15.83 -15.01 15.48
N TYR A 673 -14.53 -15.26 15.38
CA TYR A 673 -13.68 -15.87 16.43
C TYR A 673 -14.06 -17.32 16.75
N GLU A 674 -14.68 -18.05 15.82
CA GLU A 674 -15.00 -19.46 15.96
C GLU A 674 -14.00 -20.35 15.22
N ILE A 675 -13.86 -21.59 15.72
CA ILE A 675 -13.10 -22.66 15.08
C ILE A 675 -14.13 -23.71 14.69
N LEU A 676 -14.29 -23.96 13.40
CA LEU A 676 -15.22 -24.97 12.92
C LEU A 676 -14.47 -26.05 12.15
N TYR A 677 -14.99 -27.28 12.26
CA TYR A 677 -14.43 -28.47 11.61
C TYR A 677 -15.44 -29.03 10.64
N TRP A 678 -14.96 -29.55 9.51
CA TRP A 678 -15.81 -29.95 8.40
C TRP A 678 -15.38 -31.32 7.85
N ILE A 679 -16.34 -32.05 7.29
CA ILE A 679 -16.12 -33.19 6.37
C ILE A 679 -16.35 -32.65 4.95
N PRO A 680 -15.29 -32.32 4.19
CA PRO A 680 -15.40 -31.60 2.92
C PRO A 680 -16.15 -32.39 1.85
N SER A 681 -15.96 -33.71 1.79
CA SER A 681 -16.64 -34.59 0.83
C SER A 681 -18.18 -34.55 0.92
N ALA A 682 -18.71 -34.22 2.10
CA ALA A 682 -20.13 -34.09 2.36
C ALA A 682 -20.58 -32.65 2.64
N CYS A 683 -19.66 -31.69 2.68
CA CYS A 683 -19.89 -30.30 3.11
C CYS A 683 -20.63 -30.19 4.46
N LYS A 684 -20.32 -31.08 5.40
CA LYS A 684 -20.97 -31.14 6.72
C LYS A 684 -20.04 -30.68 7.84
N GLN A 685 -20.60 -29.91 8.78
CA GLN A 685 -19.90 -29.54 9.99
C GLN A 685 -19.79 -30.71 10.95
N VAL A 686 -18.62 -30.87 11.57
CA VAL A 686 -18.41 -31.82 12.69
C VAL A 686 -18.90 -31.18 13.95
N VAL A 687 -19.99 -31.74 14.52
CA VAL A 687 -20.64 -31.16 15.72
C VAL A 687 -19.85 -31.47 16.99
N SER A 688 -19.27 -32.67 17.09
CA SER A 688 -18.46 -33.08 18.24
C SER A 688 -17.01 -32.72 18.03
N VAL A 689 -16.65 -31.48 18.40
CA VAL A 689 -15.26 -30.93 18.23
C VAL A 689 -14.23 -31.77 18.97
N GLU A 690 -14.61 -32.41 20.06
CA GLU A 690 -13.75 -33.30 20.84
C GLU A 690 -13.19 -34.48 19.99
N THR A 691 -13.95 -34.96 19.01
CA THR A 691 -13.51 -36.04 18.12
C THR A 691 -12.39 -35.62 17.15
N THR A 692 -12.16 -34.33 16.98
CA THR A 692 -11.15 -33.76 16.09
C THR A 692 -9.82 -33.45 16.79
N ARG A 693 -9.73 -33.66 18.09
CA ARG A 693 -8.57 -33.27 18.92
C ARG A 693 -7.27 -33.98 18.55
N ASP A 694 -7.35 -35.21 18.04
CA ASP A 694 -6.20 -36.07 17.70
C ASP A 694 -5.92 -36.05 16.18
N ILE A 695 -6.58 -35.17 15.39
CA ILE A 695 -6.36 -35.03 13.97
C ILE A 695 -5.04 -34.28 13.73
N GLU A 696 -4.19 -34.86 12.89
CA GLU A 696 -2.98 -34.22 12.42
C GLU A 696 -3.29 -33.36 11.19
N TRP A 697 -2.86 -32.09 11.25
CA TRP A 697 -3.10 -31.08 10.20
C TRP A 697 -1.88 -30.97 9.28
N ALA A 698 -2.10 -30.85 7.98
CA ALA A 698 -1.04 -30.67 6.99
C ALA A 698 -0.37 -29.28 7.12
N THR A 699 -1.15 -28.29 7.54
CA THR A 699 -0.68 -26.94 7.85
C THR A 699 -1.33 -26.42 9.13
N TYR A 700 -0.76 -25.41 9.74
CA TYR A 700 -1.26 -24.80 10.98
C TYR A 700 -1.41 -23.28 10.79
N THR A 701 -2.21 -22.88 9.81
CA THR A 701 -2.48 -21.45 9.52
C THR A 701 -3.67 -20.91 10.30
N CYS A 702 -4.56 -21.79 10.80
CA CYS A 702 -5.68 -21.42 11.65
C CYS A 702 -5.18 -20.93 13.02
N THR A 703 -5.14 -19.61 13.18
CA THR A 703 -4.54 -18.95 14.35
C THR A 703 -5.22 -19.29 15.67
N LEU A 704 -6.51 -19.60 15.66
CA LEU A 704 -7.26 -19.98 16.86
C LEU A 704 -7.17 -21.47 17.21
N GLY A 705 -6.34 -22.26 16.50
CA GLY A 705 -6.13 -23.68 16.80
C GLY A 705 -5.23 -23.91 18.01
N PHE A 706 -5.42 -25.03 18.75
CA PHE A 706 -4.58 -25.39 19.90
C PHE A 706 -3.09 -25.43 19.55
N HIS A 707 -2.73 -25.97 18.40
CA HIS A 707 -1.34 -26.09 17.94
C HIS A 707 -0.64 -24.75 17.71
N VAL A 708 -1.40 -23.69 17.46
CA VAL A 708 -0.89 -22.33 17.27
C VAL A 708 -0.93 -21.56 18.57
N PHE A 709 -2.06 -21.61 19.25
CA PHE A 709 -2.36 -20.80 20.43
C PHE A 709 -1.91 -21.44 21.74
N GLY A 710 -1.94 -22.77 21.81
CA GLY A 710 -1.76 -23.54 23.05
C GLY A 710 -0.44 -24.27 23.20
N LYS A 711 0.43 -24.29 22.16
CA LYS A 711 1.62 -25.14 22.20
C LYS A 711 2.77 -24.51 22.96
N HIS A 712 2.96 -24.97 24.18
CA HIS A 712 4.23 -24.91 24.88
C HIS A 712 5.06 -26.14 24.50
N GLN A 713 6.23 -25.91 23.95
CA GLN A 713 7.28 -26.93 23.78
C GLN A 713 7.02 -28.03 22.74
N LEU A 714 7.81 -28.04 21.69
CA LEU A 714 8.64 -29.18 21.33
C LEU A 714 9.57 -28.77 20.16
N GLY A 715 10.86 -28.99 20.32
CA GLY A 715 11.87 -28.83 19.30
C GLY A 715 11.75 -29.87 18.18
N ALA A 716 10.61 -29.89 17.51
CA ALA A 716 10.42 -30.61 16.27
C ALA A 716 10.10 -29.58 15.20
N VAL A 717 11.05 -29.34 14.33
CA VAL A 717 10.90 -28.55 13.11
C VAL A 717 10.03 -29.36 12.16
N HIS A 718 8.74 -29.22 12.25
CA HIS A 718 7.82 -29.66 11.21
C HIS A 718 7.41 -28.46 10.35
N LYS A 719 7.26 -28.71 9.05
CA LYS A 719 7.03 -27.80 7.90
C LYS A 719 5.91 -26.74 8.02
N SER A 720 5.38 -26.45 9.16
CA SER A 720 4.18 -25.64 9.28
C SER A 720 4.04 -24.79 10.53
N VAL A 721 5.11 -24.56 11.29
CA VAL A 721 5.03 -23.71 12.48
C VAL A 721 5.72 -22.40 12.25
N LEU A 722 5.23 -21.63 11.27
CA LEU A 722 5.33 -20.17 11.34
C LEU A 722 3.92 -19.62 11.38
N CYS A 723 3.32 -19.83 12.48
CA CYS A 723 2.13 -19.13 12.80
C CYS A 723 2.48 -17.94 13.67
N VAL A 724 1.75 -16.88 13.47
CA VAL A 724 1.59 -15.83 14.47
C VAL A 724 1.11 -16.50 15.75
N SER A 725 2.04 -16.91 16.58
CA SER A 725 1.72 -17.55 17.86
C SER A 725 1.25 -16.46 18.82
N PHE A 726 -0.05 -16.32 18.98
CA PHE A 726 -0.60 -15.67 20.16
C PHE A 726 -0.36 -16.62 21.34
N TYR A 727 0.63 -16.33 22.16
CA TYR A 727 0.83 -17.07 23.37
C TYR A 727 -0.30 -16.76 24.36
N LEU A 728 -0.83 -17.79 25.00
CA LEU A 728 -1.75 -17.66 26.15
C LEU A 728 -1.08 -16.95 27.34
N GLN A 729 0.25 -16.91 27.38
CA GLN A 729 1.00 -16.11 28.32
C GLN A 729 1.24 -14.70 27.77
N GLN A 730 0.76 -13.73 28.47
CA GLN A 730 1.16 -12.33 28.39
C GLN A 730 2.67 -12.27 28.61
N PHE A 731 3.49 -11.89 27.58
CA PHE A 731 4.97 -11.79 27.63
C PHE A 731 5.80 -13.02 27.22
N ALA A 732 5.29 -13.88 26.35
CA ALA A 732 6.15 -14.91 25.77
C ALA A 732 7.33 -14.28 25.02
N PRO A 733 8.58 -14.74 25.24
CA PRO A 733 9.75 -14.19 24.56
C PRO A 733 9.68 -14.49 23.07
N SER A 734 10.03 -13.48 22.23
CA SER A 734 9.93 -13.58 20.79
C SER A 734 11.05 -12.81 20.08
N HIS A 735 11.42 -13.26 18.89
CA HIS A 735 12.23 -12.48 17.97
C HIS A 735 11.36 -11.60 17.10
N VAL A 736 11.71 -10.32 16.97
CA VAL A 736 11.02 -9.36 16.12
C VAL A 736 11.92 -8.99 14.95
N TYR A 737 11.39 -9.11 13.74
CA TYR A 737 12.09 -8.80 12.50
C TYR A 737 11.40 -7.63 11.81
N GLY A 738 12.15 -6.55 11.53
CA GLY A 738 11.67 -5.38 10.82
C GLY A 738 11.98 -5.48 9.32
N GLY A 739 11.19 -4.78 8.52
CA GLY A 739 11.38 -4.71 7.06
C GLY A 739 10.12 -4.22 6.36
N HIS A 740 8.99 -4.85 6.63
CA HIS A 740 7.70 -4.36 6.16
C HIS A 740 7.28 -3.09 6.91
N SER A 741 6.74 -2.13 6.19
CA SER A 741 6.18 -0.88 6.73
C SER A 741 4.65 -0.89 6.79
N SER A 742 4.03 -1.93 6.25
CA SER A 742 2.60 -2.18 6.30
C SER A 742 2.33 -3.53 6.95
N HIS A 743 1.05 -3.87 7.12
CA HIS A 743 0.67 -5.20 7.62
C HIS A 743 1.22 -6.30 6.71
N VAL A 744 1.76 -7.33 7.32
CA VAL A 744 2.19 -8.55 6.63
C VAL A 744 0.94 -9.35 6.27
N THR A 745 0.73 -9.55 4.98
CA THR A 745 -0.47 -10.23 4.47
C THR A 745 -0.34 -11.75 4.48
N ASN A 746 0.88 -12.23 4.21
CA ASN A 746 1.15 -13.65 4.18
C ASN A 746 2.60 -13.96 4.56
N VAL A 747 2.82 -15.15 5.11
CA VAL A 747 4.13 -15.75 5.33
C VAL A 747 4.06 -17.24 5.04
N ASP A 748 5.08 -17.77 4.38
CA ASP A 748 5.18 -19.21 4.14
C ASP A 748 6.64 -19.64 3.99
N PHE A 749 6.95 -20.90 4.35
CA PHE A 749 8.28 -21.47 4.15
C PHE A 749 8.40 -22.05 2.75
N LEU A 750 9.58 -21.92 2.14
CA LEU A 750 9.93 -22.69 0.94
C LEU A 750 10.03 -24.18 1.27
N CYS A 751 9.95 -24.99 0.22
CA CYS A 751 9.88 -26.46 0.34
C CYS A 751 10.99 -27.14 1.17
N GLU A 752 12.12 -26.46 1.37
CA GLU A 752 13.27 -26.96 2.12
C GLU A 752 13.30 -26.46 3.58
N ASP A 753 12.35 -25.65 4.03
CA ASP A 753 12.28 -25.00 5.36
C ASP A 753 13.53 -24.16 5.73
N THR A 754 14.40 -23.90 4.76
CA THR A 754 15.61 -23.08 4.94
C THR A 754 15.36 -21.61 4.73
N HIS A 755 14.30 -21.27 4.01
CA HIS A 755 13.89 -19.91 3.70
C HIS A 755 12.41 -19.69 3.94
N LEU A 756 12.08 -18.46 4.31
CA LEU A 756 10.73 -17.96 4.50
C LEU A 756 10.49 -16.82 3.52
N ILE A 757 9.30 -16.77 2.91
CA ILE A 757 8.81 -15.64 2.15
C ILE A 757 7.75 -14.91 2.98
N SER A 758 7.84 -13.59 3.03
CA SER A 758 6.80 -12.72 3.60
C SER A 758 6.36 -11.67 2.60
N THR A 759 5.08 -11.34 2.60
CA THR A 759 4.49 -10.33 1.72
C THR A 759 3.88 -9.20 2.55
N GLY A 760 4.14 -7.95 2.13
CA GLY A 760 3.57 -6.75 2.74
C GLY A 760 2.40 -6.21 1.91
N GLY A 761 1.31 -5.80 2.56
CA GLY A 761 0.11 -5.33 1.88
C GLY A 761 0.35 -4.03 1.10
N LYS A 762 0.18 -2.89 1.75
CA LYS A 762 0.32 -1.56 1.10
C LYS A 762 1.74 -1.19 0.72
N ASP A 763 2.74 -1.76 1.35
CA ASP A 763 4.15 -1.52 1.04
C ASP A 763 4.62 -2.27 -0.22
N THR A 764 3.80 -3.19 -0.74
CA THR A 764 4.02 -3.95 -1.98
C THR A 764 5.30 -4.78 -2.03
N SER A 765 5.97 -4.96 -0.89
CA SER A 765 7.25 -5.65 -0.80
C SER A 765 7.09 -7.16 -0.59
N ILE A 766 8.03 -7.91 -1.13
CA ILE A 766 8.22 -9.33 -0.86
C ILE A 766 9.61 -9.47 -0.25
N MET A 767 9.72 -10.19 0.85
CA MET A 767 10.99 -10.40 1.54
C MET A 767 11.27 -11.88 1.70
N GLN A 768 12.49 -12.27 1.33
CA GLN A 768 13.02 -13.62 1.55
C GLN A 768 13.95 -13.59 2.74
N TRP A 769 13.71 -14.47 3.68
CA TRP A 769 14.45 -14.59 4.92
C TRP A 769 15.11 -15.95 4.99
N ARG A 770 16.37 -16.00 5.34
CA ARG A 770 17.08 -17.25 5.62
C ARG A 770 16.95 -17.62 7.08
N VAL A 771 16.69 -18.88 7.37
CA VAL A 771 16.69 -19.45 8.72
C VAL A 771 18.15 -19.72 9.14
N ILE A 772 18.58 -19.17 10.27
CA ILE A 772 19.95 -19.29 10.81
C ILE A 772 19.95 -19.79 12.25
#